data_b5bc1443e8f2539786ad9af7d081f297
#
_entry.id   b5bc1443e8f2539786ad9af7d081f297
#
_cell.length_a   1.000
_cell.length_b   1.000
_cell.length_c   1.000
_cell.angle_alpha   90.00
_cell.angle_beta   90.00
_cell.angle_gamma   90.00
#
_symmetry.space_group_name_H-M   'P 1'
#
loop_
_entity.id
_entity.type
_entity.pdbx_description
1 polymer ?
#
loop_
_entity_poly.entity_id
_entity_poly.type
_entity_poly.pdbx_seq_one_letter_code
_entity_poly.pdbx_strand_id
1 'polypeptide(L)'
;MTGRRRFNCVSAQRELEMGRQSYQEVLNENRGRILPEYHPLTMQVNRVLQRLIPQAPIEGADWKVHVIKDDSMLNAFVLPGGKVFVYTGILPICKDEDGLAAVLGHEIAHVVAHHPAERMSNSFITLGAAFLVSMLFDISGQLPSLLMNLAYSLPNSRTQEAEADEIGLMMMSKACFNHEAAVKLWARMQEAEKGAPPQFLSTHPSSYNRMEAIRGWSIKAEAAYEDSGCHAIGGFSKTLSSSLTYDPPFVIMSLSMPGPSQAGLFKPGYQSHDAEDGAVIRNIEACQAISGTVQTSLGPYGRNKIVINHLQKMVLTSDAATILRELDVVHPAAKLLVMASQQQDVEMGDGTNLVIILAGELLKKAEELLRLGLKASDIVQGYEKAQNFALKVLEDLEVDRLQDLRSKEELSKALRTVVASKQSGTEDILASLVAEAVLAVLPKNPVNFNVDNVRVVKIMGGSLEQSRVVKGMVLGREPDGAIKKATKAKVGVFSCPIDISQTETKGTVLLKSADEMLNFTKGEEERLETAIKELYDSGVRVVVAGSTVGDLAMHYLNRFNILVIKILSKFELRRLCRVVGATPLARLGAPMPDEMGSIDVVETTEIGGDRVTVFRQEEANAVTRTATIVLRGATQNHLDDVERAIDDGVNAVKAITKDPRLVPGAGATEIQLVEKISAFADRTPGLPQHAIRKYAEAFEVIPRTLAESAGLDATEVLSRLYTAHHRASTGAEASSEEESGSSEEEEPYWTTGVDLESSTSAGTLDTVEEGILDLLASKSWAIRLASESARTVLSVDQIIVARQAGGPKPPGPNANWDED
;
A
#
# COMPACT_ATOMS: atom_id res chain seq x y z
N MET A 1 -23.19 25.08 8.70
CA MET A 1 -23.34 24.05 7.70
C MET A 1 -22.42 22.88 7.98
N THR A 2 -21.09 23.02 8.02
CA THR A 2 -20.12 21.92 8.27
C THR A 2 -19.73 21.76 9.75
N GLY A 3 -20.03 22.72 10.63
CA GLY A 3 -19.66 22.70 12.06
C GLY A 3 -18.17 22.94 12.34
N ARG A 4 -17.36 23.27 11.32
CA ARG A 4 -15.93 23.55 11.49
C ARG A 4 -15.69 24.83 12.30
N ARG A 5 -14.87 24.77 13.34
CA ARG A 5 -14.39 25.94 14.06
C ARG A 5 -13.33 26.65 13.24
N ARG A 6 -13.46 27.97 13.09
CA ARG A 6 -12.54 28.79 12.29
C ARG A 6 -12.18 30.07 13.06
N PHE A 7 -10.95 30.55 12.84
CA PHE A 7 -10.50 31.82 13.40
C PHE A 7 -10.80 32.96 12.41
N ASN A 8 -11.65 33.88 12.78
CA ASN A 8 -11.99 35.01 11.94
C ASN A 8 -12.01 36.28 12.82
N CYS A 9 -11.04 37.19 12.59
CA CYS A 9 -10.94 38.50 13.24
C CYS A 9 -11.45 39.66 12.34
N VAL A 10 -11.94 39.36 11.13
CA VAL A 10 -12.49 40.33 10.18
C VAL A 10 -14.00 40.39 10.35
N SER A 11 -14.55 41.58 10.63
CA SER A 11 -15.99 41.76 10.72
C SER A 11 -16.68 41.65 9.37
N ALA A 12 -17.95 41.17 9.34
CA ALA A 12 -18.73 41.03 8.11
C ALA A 12 -18.83 42.35 7.30
N GLN A 13 -18.91 43.49 8.01
CA GLN A 13 -18.94 44.78 7.37
C GLN A 13 -17.64 45.14 6.65
N ARG A 14 -16.50 44.77 7.23
CA ARG A 14 -15.19 44.99 6.65
C ARG A 14 -14.96 44.05 5.46
N GLU A 15 -15.43 42.81 5.53
CA GLU A 15 -15.42 41.84 4.41
C GLU A 15 -16.21 42.38 3.20
N LEU A 16 -17.41 43.02 3.41
CA LEU A 16 -18.20 43.65 2.38
C LEU A 16 -17.54 44.88 1.77
N GLU A 17 -16.89 45.72 2.58
CA GLU A 17 -16.15 46.89 2.08
C GLU A 17 -15.01 46.51 1.17
N MET A 18 -14.30 45.47 1.54
CA MET A 18 -13.20 44.92 0.72
C MET A 18 -13.72 44.29 -0.56
N GLY A 19 -14.83 43.54 -0.50
CA GLY A 19 -15.49 43.02 -1.69
C GLY A 19 -15.89 44.15 -2.67
N ARG A 20 -16.31 45.31 -2.19
CA ARG A 20 -16.60 46.49 -3.01
C ARG A 20 -15.35 47.10 -3.67
N GLN A 21 -14.24 47.17 -2.93
CA GLN A 21 -12.99 47.70 -3.48
C GLN A 21 -12.45 46.75 -4.58
N SER A 22 -12.36 45.46 -4.29
CA SER A 22 -11.92 44.47 -5.30
C SER A 22 -12.84 44.42 -6.52
N TYR A 23 -14.15 44.62 -6.33
CA TYR A 23 -15.10 44.74 -7.44
C TYR A 23 -14.75 45.85 -8.41
N GLN A 24 -14.41 47.04 -7.90
CA GLN A 24 -14.03 48.20 -8.72
C GLN A 24 -12.68 47.95 -9.43
N GLU A 25 -11.74 47.30 -8.76
CA GLU A 25 -10.43 46.95 -9.35
C GLU A 25 -10.61 45.99 -10.52
N VAL A 26 -11.35 44.87 -10.31
CA VAL A 26 -11.61 43.86 -11.36
C VAL A 26 -12.35 44.47 -12.56
N LEU A 27 -13.34 45.36 -12.30
CA LEU A 27 -14.02 46.06 -13.41
C LEU A 27 -13.08 46.97 -14.21
N ASN A 28 -12.15 47.66 -13.57
CA ASN A 28 -11.19 48.54 -14.21
C ASN A 28 -10.15 47.77 -15.04
N GLU A 29 -9.65 46.64 -14.45
CA GLU A 29 -8.68 45.79 -15.16
C GLU A 29 -9.27 45.12 -16.40
N ASN A 30 -10.55 44.74 -16.36
CA ASN A 30 -11.23 44.06 -17.45
C ASN A 30 -12.12 44.97 -18.29
N ARG A 31 -11.88 46.32 -18.27
CA ARG A 31 -12.65 47.30 -19.00
C ARG A 31 -12.58 47.02 -20.52
N GLY A 32 -13.75 46.77 -21.11
CA GLY A 32 -13.87 46.45 -22.56
C GLY A 32 -13.82 44.94 -22.88
N ARG A 33 -13.54 44.04 -21.88
CA ARG A 33 -13.63 42.59 -22.05
C ARG A 33 -14.92 42.00 -21.47
N ILE A 34 -15.67 42.76 -20.67
CA ILE A 34 -16.91 42.33 -20.05
C ILE A 34 -18.00 42.27 -21.10
N LEU A 35 -18.65 41.12 -21.24
CA LEU A 35 -19.77 40.90 -22.15
C LEU A 35 -21.04 41.61 -21.61
N PRO A 36 -21.89 42.18 -22.54
CA PRO A 36 -23.13 42.79 -22.11
C PRO A 36 -24.09 41.84 -21.45
N GLU A 37 -25.00 42.35 -20.62
CA GLU A 37 -25.98 41.55 -19.85
C GLU A 37 -26.89 40.70 -20.78
N TYR A 38 -27.19 41.19 -22.01
CA TYR A 38 -28.01 40.48 -22.98
C TYR A 38 -27.22 39.45 -23.81
N HIS A 39 -25.93 39.28 -23.59
CA HIS A 39 -25.15 38.27 -24.30
C HIS A 39 -25.58 36.85 -23.91
N PRO A 40 -25.71 35.89 -24.85
CA PRO A 40 -26.19 34.52 -24.54
C PRO A 40 -25.44 33.83 -23.40
N LEU A 41 -24.13 33.98 -23.34
CA LEU A 41 -23.30 33.43 -22.28
C LEU A 41 -23.59 34.07 -20.88
N THR A 42 -23.77 35.42 -20.87
CA THR A 42 -24.14 36.13 -19.64
C THR A 42 -25.51 35.71 -19.15
N MET A 43 -26.47 35.56 -20.08
CA MET A 43 -27.81 35.07 -19.75
C MET A 43 -27.81 33.62 -19.24
N GLN A 44 -26.96 32.76 -19.81
CA GLN A 44 -26.79 31.38 -19.33
C GLN A 44 -26.24 31.33 -17.90
N VAL A 45 -25.16 32.05 -17.62
CA VAL A 45 -24.58 32.14 -16.25
C VAL A 45 -25.59 32.71 -15.26
N ASN A 46 -26.33 33.76 -15.67
CA ASN A 46 -27.34 34.37 -14.81
C ASN A 46 -28.50 33.41 -14.50
N ARG A 47 -28.94 32.60 -15.48
CA ARG A 47 -30.00 31.58 -15.26
C ARG A 47 -29.59 30.55 -14.22
N VAL A 48 -28.37 30.04 -14.28
CA VAL A 48 -27.84 29.10 -13.28
C VAL A 48 -27.73 29.77 -11.91
N LEU A 49 -27.21 31.00 -11.86
CA LEU A 49 -27.04 31.75 -10.62
C LEU A 49 -28.39 32.02 -9.92
N GLN A 50 -29.44 32.40 -10.67
CA GLN A 50 -30.79 32.67 -10.15
C GLN A 50 -31.40 31.46 -9.42
N ARG A 51 -31.03 30.24 -9.81
CA ARG A 51 -31.45 28.99 -9.17
C ARG A 51 -30.62 28.67 -7.93
N LEU A 52 -29.34 29.09 -7.89
CA LEU A 52 -28.44 28.85 -6.75
C LEU A 52 -28.63 29.86 -5.62
N ILE A 53 -28.96 31.13 -5.93
CA ILE A 53 -29.13 32.22 -4.95
C ILE A 53 -30.08 31.86 -3.79
N PRO A 54 -31.27 31.25 -4.03
CA PRO A 54 -32.18 30.90 -2.94
C PRO A 54 -31.62 29.92 -1.94
N GLN A 55 -30.59 29.18 -2.32
CA GLN A 55 -29.92 28.18 -1.49
C GLN A 55 -28.68 28.74 -0.77
N ALA A 56 -28.26 29.97 -1.12
CA ALA A 56 -27.12 30.65 -0.50
C ALA A 56 -27.59 31.52 0.68
N PRO A 57 -27.27 31.22 1.94
CA PRO A 57 -27.69 31.99 3.13
C PRO A 57 -26.82 33.26 3.29
N ILE A 58 -26.86 34.17 2.31
CA ILE A 58 -26.13 35.44 2.33
C ILE A 58 -27.15 36.56 2.31
N GLU A 59 -27.41 37.14 3.49
CA GLU A 59 -28.37 38.27 3.62
C GLU A 59 -27.77 39.55 3.06
N GLY A 60 -28.57 40.29 2.29
CA GLY A 60 -28.21 41.63 1.78
C GLY A 60 -27.16 41.66 0.63
N ALA A 61 -26.90 40.56 0.00
CA ALA A 61 -25.99 40.51 -1.17
C ALA A 61 -26.64 41.08 -2.45
N ASP A 62 -25.97 42.01 -3.12
CA ASP A 62 -26.37 42.56 -4.44
C ASP A 62 -25.73 41.72 -5.55
N TRP A 63 -26.42 40.65 -5.98
CA TRP A 63 -25.96 39.69 -6.95
C TRP A 63 -25.88 40.31 -8.33
N LYS A 64 -24.63 40.28 -8.92
CA LYS A 64 -24.36 40.72 -10.29
C LYS A 64 -23.40 39.77 -11.00
N VAL A 65 -23.73 39.45 -12.25
CA VAL A 65 -22.94 38.56 -13.11
C VAL A 65 -22.16 39.37 -14.11
N HIS A 66 -20.88 39.06 -14.23
CA HIS A 66 -20.01 39.60 -15.26
C HIS A 66 -19.27 38.44 -15.95
N VAL A 67 -19.45 38.31 -17.26
CA VAL A 67 -18.70 37.36 -18.10
C VAL A 67 -17.59 38.11 -18.79
N ILE A 68 -16.35 37.68 -18.56
CA ILE A 68 -15.16 38.27 -19.11
C ILE A 68 -14.73 37.44 -20.34
N LYS A 69 -14.63 38.10 -21.48
CA LYS A 69 -14.18 37.46 -22.72
C LYS A 69 -12.67 37.25 -22.70
N ASP A 70 -12.26 36.03 -22.27
CA ASP A 70 -10.89 35.55 -22.30
C ASP A 70 -10.90 34.03 -22.34
N ASP A 71 -10.69 33.46 -23.52
CA ASP A 71 -10.77 32.02 -23.76
C ASP A 71 -9.51 31.27 -23.25
N SER A 72 -8.45 32.01 -22.97
CA SER A 72 -7.21 31.43 -22.39
C SER A 72 -7.27 31.28 -20.90
N MET A 73 -8.20 31.97 -20.21
CA MET A 73 -8.33 32.00 -18.78
C MET A 73 -9.40 31.02 -18.31
N LEU A 74 -9.00 29.94 -17.68
CA LEU A 74 -9.89 28.91 -17.13
C LEU A 74 -10.23 29.23 -15.67
N ASN A 75 -11.02 30.28 -15.40
CA ASN A 75 -11.31 30.71 -14.04
C ASN A 75 -12.74 31.23 -13.87
N ALA A 76 -13.23 31.15 -12.64
CA ALA A 76 -14.42 31.83 -12.13
C ALA A 76 -14.19 32.20 -10.67
N PHE A 77 -14.82 33.25 -10.15
CA PHE A 77 -14.76 33.61 -8.73
C PHE A 77 -15.93 34.48 -8.31
N VAL A 78 -16.25 34.42 -7.00
CA VAL A 78 -17.28 35.25 -6.39
C VAL A 78 -16.68 36.11 -5.26
N LEU A 79 -16.92 37.43 -5.35
CA LEU A 79 -16.46 38.37 -4.32
C LEU A 79 -17.53 38.52 -3.20
N PRO A 80 -17.13 38.82 -1.96
CA PRO A 80 -18.03 39.19 -0.90
C PRO A 80 -18.98 40.28 -1.34
N GLY A 81 -20.30 40.10 -1.03
CA GLY A 81 -21.37 40.99 -1.49
C GLY A 81 -22.04 40.54 -2.80
N GLY A 82 -21.74 39.34 -3.33
CA GLY A 82 -22.51 38.72 -4.42
C GLY A 82 -22.10 39.15 -5.83
N LYS A 83 -20.81 39.50 -6.08
CA LYS A 83 -20.29 39.82 -7.41
C LYS A 83 -19.64 38.64 -8.04
N VAL A 84 -20.25 38.10 -9.10
CA VAL A 84 -19.85 36.87 -9.79
C VAL A 84 -19.11 37.20 -11.06
N PHE A 85 -17.90 36.64 -11.24
CA PHE A 85 -17.08 36.77 -12.44
C PHE A 85 -16.80 35.41 -13.03
N VAL A 86 -17.03 35.26 -14.35
CA VAL A 86 -16.81 34.02 -15.09
C VAL A 86 -16.05 34.32 -16.36
N TYR A 87 -14.89 33.68 -16.57
CA TYR A 87 -14.15 33.78 -17.82
C TYR A 87 -14.72 32.86 -18.90
N THR A 88 -14.71 33.25 -20.13
CA THR A 88 -15.25 32.43 -21.25
C THR A 88 -14.53 31.11 -21.41
N GLY A 89 -13.23 31.05 -21.07
CA GLY A 89 -12.43 29.83 -21.17
C GLY A 89 -12.92 28.66 -20.29
N ILE A 90 -13.57 28.91 -19.14
CA ILE A 90 -14.06 27.83 -18.27
C ILE A 90 -15.35 27.18 -18.78
N LEU A 91 -16.16 27.89 -19.58
CA LEU A 91 -17.47 27.44 -20.03
C LEU A 91 -17.43 26.12 -20.84
N PRO A 92 -16.48 25.89 -21.76
CA PRO A 92 -16.35 24.61 -22.46
C PRO A 92 -16.07 23.42 -21.52
N ILE A 93 -15.35 23.65 -20.42
CA ILE A 93 -15.06 22.60 -19.42
C ILE A 93 -16.31 22.29 -18.60
N CYS A 94 -17.14 23.30 -18.30
CA CYS A 94 -18.44 23.10 -17.65
C CYS A 94 -19.37 22.23 -18.49
N LYS A 95 -19.34 22.37 -19.81
CA LYS A 95 -20.11 21.63 -20.80
C LYS A 95 -21.60 21.96 -20.83
N ASP A 96 -22.27 21.98 -19.67
CA ASP A 96 -23.70 22.16 -19.47
C ASP A 96 -24.02 23.04 -18.26
N GLU A 97 -25.32 23.30 -18.03
CA GLU A 97 -25.75 24.10 -16.86
C GLU A 97 -25.47 23.41 -15.53
N ASP A 98 -25.48 22.08 -15.46
CA ASP A 98 -25.15 21.32 -14.25
C ASP A 98 -23.66 21.44 -13.89
N GLY A 99 -22.76 21.36 -14.88
CA GLY A 99 -21.34 21.60 -14.66
C GLY A 99 -21.04 23.05 -14.28
N LEU A 100 -21.75 24.03 -14.87
CA LEU A 100 -21.62 25.42 -14.49
C LEU A 100 -22.16 25.66 -13.07
N ALA A 101 -23.23 24.99 -12.67
CA ALA A 101 -23.77 25.05 -11.30
C ALA A 101 -22.80 24.49 -10.27
N ALA A 102 -22.01 23.46 -10.65
CA ALA A 102 -20.98 22.93 -9.78
C ALA A 102 -19.84 23.93 -9.52
N VAL A 103 -19.39 24.67 -10.56
CA VAL A 103 -18.36 25.73 -10.41
C VAL A 103 -18.94 26.88 -9.59
N LEU A 104 -20.11 27.42 -9.94
CA LEU A 104 -20.69 28.56 -9.24
C LEU A 104 -21.06 28.19 -7.79
N GLY A 105 -21.57 26.99 -7.56
CA GLY A 105 -21.86 26.50 -6.22
C GLY A 105 -20.63 26.43 -5.32
N HIS A 106 -19.50 25.96 -5.87
CA HIS A 106 -18.20 25.96 -5.20
C HIS A 106 -17.71 27.38 -4.85
N GLU A 107 -17.77 28.31 -5.81
CA GLU A 107 -17.33 29.71 -5.60
C GLU A 107 -18.23 30.45 -4.58
N ILE A 108 -19.54 30.25 -4.68
CA ILE A 108 -20.49 30.81 -3.69
C ILE A 108 -20.23 30.23 -2.28
N ALA A 109 -19.87 28.93 -2.21
CA ALA A 109 -19.57 28.28 -0.94
C ALA A 109 -18.36 28.91 -0.23
N HIS A 110 -17.34 29.39 -0.96
CA HIS A 110 -16.23 30.14 -0.38
C HIS A 110 -16.70 31.43 0.33
N VAL A 111 -17.66 32.13 -0.25
CA VAL A 111 -18.22 33.34 0.36
C VAL A 111 -19.12 33.00 1.55
N VAL A 112 -19.99 31.99 1.40
CA VAL A 112 -20.89 31.49 2.48
C VAL A 112 -20.09 31.02 3.69
N ALA A 113 -18.96 30.39 3.46
CA ALA A 113 -18.06 29.89 4.51
C ALA A 113 -17.07 30.95 5.02
N HIS A 114 -17.11 32.20 4.53
CA HIS A 114 -16.20 33.29 4.91
C HIS A 114 -14.70 32.90 4.75
N HIS A 115 -14.36 32.10 3.75
CA HIS A 115 -12.97 31.70 3.50
C HIS A 115 -12.04 32.88 3.19
N PRO A 116 -12.47 33.97 2.46
CA PRO A 116 -11.66 35.16 2.29
C PRO A 116 -11.28 35.82 3.62
N ALA A 117 -12.25 35.97 4.53
CA ALA A 117 -12.03 36.56 5.87
C ALA A 117 -11.14 35.69 6.77
N GLU A 118 -11.29 34.36 6.69
CA GLU A 118 -10.43 33.40 7.40
C GLU A 118 -8.99 33.47 6.92
N ARG A 119 -8.75 33.53 5.58
CA ARG A 119 -7.41 33.70 5.01
C ARG A 119 -6.73 34.98 5.48
N MET A 120 -7.48 36.07 5.47
CA MET A 120 -6.96 37.34 5.96
C MET A 120 -6.63 37.31 7.43
N SER A 121 -7.47 36.71 8.23
CA SER A 121 -7.24 36.56 9.67
C SER A 121 -5.97 35.76 9.96
N ASN A 122 -5.73 34.70 9.21
CA ASN A 122 -4.51 33.89 9.29
C ASN A 122 -3.27 34.67 8.77
N SER A 123 -3.44 35.50 7.74
CA SER A 123 -2.36 36.36 7.23
C SER A 123 -1.96 37.43 8.23
N PHE A 124 -2.91 37.98 9.01
CA PHE A 124 -2.59 38.89 10.10
C PHE A 124 -1.76 38.26 11.21
N ILE A 125 -1.97 36.99 11.54
CA ILE A 125 -1.16 36.26 12.52
C ILE A 125 0.25 36.07 11.98
N THR A 126 0.39 35.64 10.73
CA THR A 126 1.69 35.45 10.08
C THR A 126 2.42 36.78 9.91
N LEU A 127 1.70 37.85 9.62
CA LEU A 127 2.21 39.21 9.51
C LEU A 127 2.69 39.75 10.86
N GLY A 128 1.91 39.52 11.93
CA GLY A 128 2.29 39.88 13.28
C GLY A 128 3.54 39.16 13.75
N ALA A 129 3.66 37.88 13.42
CA ALA A 129 4.87 37.10 13.69
C ALA A 129 6.06 37.61 12.86
N ALA A 130 5.87 37.90 11.57
CA ALA A 130 6.91 38.46 10.71
C ALA A 130 7.33 39.86 11.12
N PHE A 131 6.39 40.69 11.59
CA PHE A 131 6.66 42.01 12.13
C PHE A 131 7.47 41.96 13.44
N LEU A 132 7.15 41.01 14.32
CA LEU A 132 7.94 40.75 15.53
C LEU A 132 9.36 40.29 15.19
N VAL A 133 9.51 39.42 14.19
CA VAL A 133 10.85 39.00 13.69
C VAL A 133 11.58 40.17 13.02
N SER A 134 10.89 41.02 12.25
CA SER A 134 11.46 42.22 11.62
C SER A 134 11.92 43.25 12.66
N MET A 135 11.19 43.44 13.76
CA MET A 135 11.60 44.28 14.89
C MET A 135 12.82 43.74 15.61
N LEU A 136 12.96 42.42 15.69
CA LEU A 136 14.13 41.77 16.31
C LEU A 136 15.39 41.84 15.44
N PHE A 137 15.25 41.99 14.11
CA PHE A 137 16.38 41.94 13.17
C PHE A 137 16.58 43.25 12.36
N ASP A 138 15.91 44.36 12.73
CA ASP A 138 16.07 45.73 12.18
C ASP A 138 16.02 45.84 10.63
N ILE A 139 15.13 45.13 9.99
CA ILE A 139 14.89 45.16 8.54
C ILE A 139 13.73 46.14 8.22
N SER A 140 14.06 47.42 7.98
CA SER A 140 13.11 48.45 7.62
C SER A 140 13.01 48.63 6.09
N GLY A 141 11.81 48.51 5.51
CA GLY A 141 11.45 49.01 4.20
C GLY A 141 10.48 48.15 3.37
N GLN A 142 9.32 48.68 3.00
CA GLN A 142 8.34 48.23 1.99
C GLN A 142 7.56 46.91 2.27
N LEU A 143 7.49 46.43 3.48
CA LEU A 143 6.74 45.21 3.83
C LEU A 143 5.19 45.29 3.70
N PRO A 144 4.48 46.39 3.98
CA PRO A 144 3.01 46.38 4.05
C PRO A 144 2.30 46.11 2.71
N SER A 145 2.77 46.71 1.61
CA SER A 145 2.12 46.54 0.30
C SER A 145 2.42 45.19 -0.35
N LEU A 146 3.61 44.65 -0.16
CA LEU A 146 4.01 43.34 -0.67
C LEU A 146 3.25 42.21 0.02
N LEU A 147 2.94 42.37 1.30
CA LEU A 147 2.21 41.38 2.12
C LEU A 147 0.71 41.39 1.90
N MET A 148 0.14 42.54 1.56
CA MET A 148 -1.28 42.67 1.21
C MET A 148 -1.57 41.96 -0.15
N ASN A 149 -0.67 42.10 -1.13
CA ASN A 149 -0.74 41.37 -2.40
C ASN A 149 -0.49 39.86 -2.21
N LEU A 150 0.40 39.46 -1.30
CA LEU A 150 0.67 38.05 -1.00
C LEU A 150 -0.55 37.37 -0.32
N ALA A 151 -1.28 38.07 0.56
CA ALA A 151 -2.47 37.54 1.23
C ALA A 151 -3.64 37.25 0.28
N TYR A 152 -3.74 38.01 -0.81
CA TYR A 152 -4.73 37.78 -1.87
C TYR A 152 -4.34 36.69 -2.86
N SER A 153 -3.05 36.42 -3.02
CA SER A 153 -2.52 35.44 -3.98
C SER A 153 -2.22 34.06 -3.38
N LEU A 154 -2.37 33.88 -2.07
CA LEU A 154 -2.17 32.58 -1.43
C LEU A 154 -3.31 31.59 -1.81
N PRO A 155 -2.97 30.37 -2.25
CA PRO A 155 -3.97 29.36 -2.57
C PRO A 155 -4.79 28.97 -1.33
N ASN A 156 -6.06 28.59 -1.54
CA ASN A 156 -6.93 28.07 -0.49
C ASN A 156 -6.31 26.86 0.20
N SER A 157 -6.52 26.71 1.51
CA SER A 157 -6.09 25.51 2.18
C SER A 157 -6.92 24.30 1.73
N ARG A 158 -6.35 23.10 1.76
CA ARG A 158 -7.04 21.85 1.39
C ARG A 158 -8.34 21.64 2.17
N THR A 159 -8.39 22.11 3.41
CA THR A 159 -9.59 22.05 4.27
C THR A 159 -10.67 23.03 3.82
N GLN A 160 -10.30 24.21 3.34
CA GLN A 160 -11.24 25.20 2.79
C GLN A 160 -11.83 24.73 1.46
N GLU A 161 -11.01 24.09 0.62
CA GLU A 161 -11.47 23.48 -0.64
C GLU A 161 -12.47 22.35 -0.42
N ALA A 162 -12.19 21.44 0.52
CA ALA A 162 -13.10 20.35 0.85
C ALA A 162 -14.44 20.88 1.44
N GLU A 163 -14.38 21.93 2.25
CA GLU A 163 -15.58 22.58 2.78
C GLU A 163 -16.39 23.29 1.70
N ALA A 164 -15.74 23.96 0.76
CA ALA A 164 -16.38 24.60 -0.38
C ALA A 164 -17.03 23.57 -1.32
N ASP A 165 -16.39 22.45 -1.56
CA ASP A 165 -16.94 21.33 -2.34
C ASP A 165 -18.20 20.74 -1.68
N GLU A 166 -18.18 20.47 -0.37
CA GLU A 166 -19.32 19.91 0.34
C GLU A 166 -20.51 20.88 0.34
N ILE A 167 -20.29 22.17 0.66
CA ILE A 167 -21.35 23.19 0.67
C ILE A 167 -21.89 23.42 -0.74
N GLY A 168 -21.03 23.57 -1.73
CA GLY A 168 -21.39 23.78 -3.13
C GLY A 168 -22.21 22.64 -3.71
N LEU A 169 -21.83 21.40 -3.39
CA LEU A 169 -22.54 20.19 -3.79
C LEU A 169 -23.96 20.16 -3.18
N MET A 170 -24.11 20.52 -1.92
CA MET A 170 -25.41 20.60 -1.28
C MET A 170 -26.29 21.72 -1.87
N MET A 171 -25.69 22.87 -2.20
CA MET A 171 -26.41 23.99 -2.81
C MET A 171 -26.92 23.65 -4.20
N MET A 172 -26.08 23.05 -5.07
CA MET A 172 -26.52 22.66 -6.41
C MET A 172 -27.60 21.59 -6.38
N SER A 173 -27.52 20.62 -5.46
CA SER A 173 -28.53 19.58 -5.28
C SER A 173 -29.87 20.16 -4.85
N LYS A 174 -29.89 21.08 -3.88
CA LYS A 174 -31.11 21.79 -3.45
C LYS A 174 -31.69 22.73 -4.50
N ALA A 175 -30.86 23.22 -5.43
CA ALA A 175 -31.28 24.00 -6.59
C ALA A 175 -31.74 23.13 -7.78
N CYS A 176 -31.89 21.82 -7.58
CA CYS A 176 -32.32 20.83 -8.58
C CYS A 176 -31.36 20.71 -9.78
N PHE A 177 -30.07 20.85 -9.57
CA PHE A 177 -29.03 20.48 -10.54
C PHE A 177 -28.51 19.09 -10.27
N ASN A 178 -28.07 18.39 -11.31
CA ASN A 178 -27.51 17.05 -11.17
C ASN A 178 -26.16 17.10 -10.47
N HIS A 179 -26.09 16.61 -9.23
CA HIS A 179 -24.87 16.60 -8.41
C HIS A 179 -23.74 15.72 -8.96
N GLU A 180 -24.07 14.68 -9.80
CA GLU A 180 -23.03 13.89 -10.48
C GLU A 180 -22.20 14.70 -11.47
N ALA A 181 -22.74 15.80 -11.98
CA ALA A 181 -22.01 16.69 -12.87
C ALA A 181 -20.77 17.31 -12.21
N ALA A 182 -20.77 17.47 -10.89
CA ALA A 182 -19.61 17.94 -10.13
C ALA A 182 -18.43 16.95 -10.25
N VAL A 183 -18.65 15.64 -10.11
CA VAL A 183 -17.60 14.63 -10.29
C VAL A 183 -17.05 14.64 -11.72
N LYS A 184 -17.94 14.74 -12.71
CA LYS A 184 -17.59 14.77 -14.14
C LYS A 184 -16.84 16.06 -14.50
N LEU A 185 -17.17 17.18 -13.87
CA LEU A 185 -16.46 18.46 -14.04
C LEU A 185 -15.01 18.36 -13.56
N TRP A 186 -14.80 17.87 -12.33
CA TRP A 186 -13.45 17.74 -11.78
C TRP A 186 -12.58 16.75 -12.58
N ALA A 187 -13.18 15.70 -13.14
CA ALA A 187 -12.47 14.81 -14.07
C ALA A 187 -12.01 15.54 -15.35
N ARG A 188 -12.87 16.38 -15.95
CA ARG A 188 -12.50 17.18 -17.13
C ARG A 188 -11.47 18.27 -16.79
N MET A 189 -11.56 18.89 -15.61
CA MET A 189 -10.55 19.84 -15.11
C MET A 189 -9.18 19.17 -14.99
N GLN A 190 -9.11 17.98 -14.43
CA GLN A 190 -7.87 17.21 -14.29
C GLN A 190 -7.28 16.79 -15.66
N GLU A 191 -8.13 16.52 -16.64
CA GLU A 191 -7.68 16.19 -17.99
C GLU A 191 -7.11 17.41 -18.72
N ALA A 192 -7.70 18.59 -18.51
CA ALA A 192 -7.21 19.86 -19.03
C ALA A 192 -5.84 20.28 -18.43
N GLU A 193 -5.49 19.78 -17.23
CA GLU A 193 -4.19 20.00 -16.57
C GLU A 193 -2.99 19.42 -17.33
N LYS A 194 -3.17 18.37 -18.12
CA LYS A 194 -2.06 17.69 -18.82
C LYS A 194 -1.39 18.56 -19.89
N GLY A 195 -1.99 19.69 -20.25
CA GLY A 195 -1.49 20.58 -21.33
C GLY A 195 -0.84 21.89 -20.88
N ALA A 196 -1.23 22.49 -19.77
CA ALA A 196 -0.61 23.63 -19.05
C ALA A 196 -1.44 23.85 -17.77
N PRO A 197 -0.85 24.22 -16.59
CA PRO A 197 -1.63 24.38 -15.39
C PRO A 197 -2.65 25.52 -15.55
N PRO A 198 -3.96 25.25 -15.51
CA PRO A 198 -4.97 26.29 -15.54
C PRO A 198 -4.82 27.16 -14.29
N GLN A 199 -5.02 28.46 -14.44
CA GLN A 199 -4.87 29.43 -13.35
C GLN A 199 -5.86 29.18 -12.21
N PHE A 200 -7.00 28.52 -12.48
CA PHE A 200 -7.95 28.04 -11.48
C PHE A 200 -7.32 27.11 -10.45
N LEU A 201 -6.39 26.25 -10.84
CA LEU A 201 -5.72 25.30 -9.95
C LEU A 201 -4.58 25.93 -9.14
N SER A 202 -4.06 27.08 -9.56
CA SER A 202 -3.10 27.85 -8.75
C SER A 202 -3.78 28.48 -7.53
N THR A 203 -5.08 28.80 -7.64
CA THR A 203 -5.90 29.35 -6.54
C THR A 203 -6.65 28.25 -5.76
N HIS A 204 -6.97 27.13 -6.41
CA HIS A 204 -7.72 25.99 -5.88
C HIS A 204 -6.91 24.70 -6.09
N PRO A 205 -5.95 24.36 -5.19
CA PRO A 205 -5.10 23.21 -5.37
C PRO A 205 -5.89 21.91 -5.52
N SER A 206 -5.72 21.24 -6.65
CA SER A 206 -6.32 19.93 -6.87
C SER A 206 -5.67 18.90 -5.95
N SER A 207 -6.47 18.20 -5.19
CA SER A 207 -6.05 16.96 -4.57
C SER A 207 -6.77 15.81 -5.28
N TYR A 208 -6.05 14.77 -5.62
CA TYR A 208 -6.62 13.52 -6.14
C TYR A 208 -7.82 13.03 -5.31
N ASN A 209 -7.84 13.37 -4.02
CA ASN A 209 -8.90 13.04 -3.06
C ASN A 209 -10.18 13.87 -3.21
N ARG A 210 -10.24 14.95 -4.01
CA ARG A 210 -11.46 15.79 -4.16
C ARG A 210 -12.61 15.02 -4.82
N MET A 211 -12.32 14.31 -5.92
CA MET A 211 -13.34 13.50 -6.61
C MET A 211 -13.89 12.40 -5.72
N GLU A 212 -13.03 11.78 -4.91
CA GLU A 212 -13.42 10.73 -3.97
C GLU A 212 -14.25 11.28 -2.80
N ALA A 213 -13.87 12.44 -2.28
CA ALA A 213 -14.63 13.15 -1.25
C ALA A 213 -16.02 13.55 -1.77
N ILE A 214 -16.11 14.12 -2.98
CA ILE A 214 -17.38 14.51 -3.62
C ILE A 214 -18.27 13.27 -3.85
N ARG A 215 -17.69 12.14 -4.27
CA ARG A 215 -18.42 10.86 -4.36
C ARG A 215 -18.92 10.40 -2.99
N GLY A 216 -18.12 10.55 -1.94
CA GLY A 216 -18.54 10.25 -0.57
C GLY A 216 -19.71 11.10 -0.07
N TRP A 217 -19.87 12.33 -0.56
CA TRP A 217 -20.98 13.22 -0.24
C TRP A 217 -22.19 13.07 -1.17
N SER A 218 -22.08 12.31 -2.27
CA SER A 218 -23.16 12.13 -3.25
C SER A 218 -24.46 11.62 -2.61
N ILE A 219 -24.37 10.76 -1.60
CA ILE A 219 -25.54 10.26 -0.86
C ILE A 219 -26.25 11.40 -0.10
N LYS A 220 -25.50 12.31 0.50
CA LYS A 220 -26.09 13.50 1.17
C LYS A 220 -26.68 14.49 0.15
N ALA A 221 -26.03 14.59 -1.00
CA ALA A 221 -26.45 15.44 -2.10
C ALA A 221 -27.77 14.95 -2.73
N GLU A 222 -27.91 13.63 -2.91
CA GLU A 222 -29.13 12.98 -3.37
C GLU A 222 -30.28 13.21 -2.38
N ALA A 223 -30.04 12.97 -1.08
CA ALA A 223 -31.04 13.26 -0.06
C ALA A 223 -31.47 14.72 -0.06
N ALA A 224 -30.55 15.68 -0.23
CA ALA A 224 -30.85 17.09 -0.35
C ALA A 224 -31.64 17.45 -1.62
N TYR A 225 -31.41 16.73 -2.71
CA TYR A 225 -32.15 16.83 -3.98
C TYR A 225 -33.59 16.33 -3.81
N GLU A 226 -33.79 15.20 -3.14
CA GLU A 226 -35.10 14.62 -2.84
C GLU A 226 -35.90 15.50 -1.89
N ASP A 227 -35.33 15.93 -0.78
CA ASP A 227 -35.96 16.81 0.23
C ASP A 227 -36.43 18.16 -0.35
N SER A 228 -35.79 18.63 -1.42
CA SER A 228 -36.13 19.85 -2.13
C SER A 228 -37.27 19.72 -3.14
N GLY A 229 -37.87 18.54 -3.28
CA GLY A 229 -39.00 18.28 -4.19
C GLY A 229 -38.62 18.24 -5.68
N CYS A 230 -37.36 18.08 -6.01
CA CYS A 230 -36.84 18.17 -7.36
C CYS A 230 -37.35 17.03 -8.29
N HIS A 231 -37.80 15.92 -7.74
CA HIS A 231 -38.41 14.82 -8.50
C HIS A 231 -39.69 15.24 -9.27
N ALA A 232 -40.45 16.18 -8.77
CA ALA A 232 -41.67 16.66 -9.45
C ALA A 232 -41.38 17.46 -10.72
N ILE A 233 -40.19 18.04 -10.84
CA ILE A 233 -39.77 18.90 -11.97
C ILE A 233 -39.04 18.06 -13.03
N GLY A 234 -38.26 17.03 -12.63
CA GLY A 234 -37.49 16.18 -13.53
C GLY A 234 -38.31 15.24 -14.42
N GLY A 235 -39.53 14.87 -13.99
CA GLY A 235 -40.46 14.05 -14.78
C GLY A 235 -40.98 14.77 -16.02
N PHE A 236 -41.15 16.09 -15.98
CA PHE A 236 -41.71 16.88 -17.10
C PHE A 236 -40.69 17.13 -18.23
N SER A 237 -39.41 17.24 -17.90
CA SER A 237 -38.34 17.50 -18.89
C SER A 237 -37.97 16.25 -19.70
N LYS A 238 -38.07 15.04 -19.11
CA LYS A 238 -37.79 13.78 -19.82
C LYS A 238 -38.87 13.39 -20.84
N THR A 239 -40.08 13.87 -20.64
CA THR A 239 -41.21 13.54 -21.56
C THR A 239 -41.23 14.41 -22.81
N LEU A 240 -40.59 15.60 -22.81
CA LEU A 240 -40.56 16.50 -23.96
C LEU A 240 -39.39 16.24 -24.94
N SER A 241 -38.32 15.54 -24.50
CA SER A 241 -37.17 15.27 -25.38
C SER A 241 -37.26 13.91 -26.13
N SER A 242 -38.26 13.08 -25.81
CA SER A 242 -38.41 11.76 -26.43
C SER A 242 -39.40 11.71 -27.63
N SER A 243 -39.93 12.87 -28.11
CA SER A 243 -40.94 12.90 -29.16
C SER A 243 -40.46 13.25 -30.58
N LEU A 244 -39.16 13.34 -30.81
CA LEU A 244 -38.62 13.63 -32.14
C LEU A 244 -37.37 12.82 -32.48
N THR A 245 -37.49 11.54 -32.76
CA THR A 245 -36.72 10.80 -33.78
C THR A 245 -37.36 9.42 -34.02
N TYR A 246 -37.72 9.20 -35.23
CA TYR A 246 -38.32 8.03 -35.85
C TYR A 246 -37.17 7.10 -36.30
N ASP A 247 -37.17 5.83 -35.96
CA ASP A 247 -37.40 4.59 -36.70
C ASP A 247 -36.89 3.33 -35.94
N PRO A 248 -37.56 2.17 -36.10
CA PRO A 248 -37.42 1.00 -35.25
C PRO A 248 -36.52 -0.09 -35.85
N PRO A 249 -36.05 -1.12 -35.15
CA PRO A 249 -36.84 -2.33 -34.99
C PRO A 249 -36.62 -3.16 -33.70
N PHE A 250 -37.66 -3.92 -33.38
CA PHE A 250 -37.72 -5.17 -32.58
C PHE A 250 -36.85 -5.33 -31.38
N VAL A 251 -37.40 -5.07 -30.22
CA VAL A 251 -36.95 -5.67 -28.96
C VAL A 251 -38.13 -6.32 -28.27
N ILE A 252 -37.98 -7.58 -28.01
CA ILE A 252 -38.90 -8.39 -27.20
C ILE A 252 -38.93 -7.78 -25.80
N MET A 253 -40.06 -7.14 -25.45
CA MET A 253 -40.31 -6.73 -24.06
C MET A 253 -40.60 -7.99 -23.23
N SER A 254 -39.63 -8.41 -22.44
CA SER A 254 -39.91 -9.18 -21.24
C SER A 254 -40.42 -8.23 -20.18
N LEU A 255 -41.69 -8.25 -19.85
CA LEU A 255 -42.26 -7.63 -18.66
C LEU A 255 -41.63 -8.35 -17.45
N SER A 256 -40.56 -7.83 -16.88
CA SER A 256 -40.15 -8.20 -15.54
C SER A 256 -41.04 -7.46 -14.55
N MET A 257 -41.93 -8.20 -13.86
CA MET A 257 -42.62 -7.67 -12.70
C MET A 257 -41.56 -7.24 -11.64
N PRO A 258 -41.69 -6.07 -11.02
CA PRO A 258 -40.81 -5.72 -9.88
C PRO A 258 -41.08 -6.75 -8.78
N GLY A 259 -40.10 -7.55 -8.44
CA GLY A 259 -40.12 -8.37 -7.24
C GLY A 259 -40.34 -7.48 -6.00
N PRO A 260 -40.92 -7.98 -4.92
CA PRO A 260 -41.18 -7.22 -3.72
C PRO A 260 -39.84 -6.66 -3.21
N SER A 261 -39.71 -5.35 -3.20
CA SER A 261 -38.52 -4.68 -2.71
C SER A 261 -38.23 -5.12 -1.26
N GLN A 262 -37.09 -5.76 -1.03
CA GLN A 262 -36.59 -6.10 0.29
C GLN A 262 -36.19 -4.84 1.12
N ALA A 263 -36.53 -3.66 0.62
CA ALA A 263 -36.17 -2.36 1.18
C ALA A 263 -36.68 -2.09 2.62
N GLY A 264 -37.58 -2.93 3.15
CA GLY A 264 -38.06 -2.82 4.53
C GLY A 264 -37.32 -3.66 5.57
N LEU A 265 -36.47 -4.59 5.16
CA LEU A 265 -35.78 -5.52 6.07
C LEU A 265 -34.38 -5.06 6.51
N PHE A 266 -33.73 -4.16 5.77
CA PHE A 266 -32.37 -3.74 6.01
C PHE A 266 -32.28 -2.22 6.25
N LYS A 267 -31.32 -1.79 7.08
CA LYS A 267 -31.05 -0.36 7.36
C LYS A 267 -30.62 0.40 6.09
N PRO A 268 -30.97 1.70 5.96
CA PRO A 268 -30.56 2.50 4.79
C PRO A 268 -29.03 2.52 4.63
N GLY A 269 -28.57 2.27 3.39
CA GLY A 269 -27.14 2.08 3.04
C GLY A 269 -26.78 0.65 2.66
N TYR A 270 -27.76 -0.24 2.62
CA TYR A 270 -27.63 -1.60 2.07
C TYR A 270 -27.43 -1.54 0.55
N GLN A 271 -26.35 -2.18 0.07
CA GLN A 271 -26.12 -2.44 -1.35
C GLN A 271 -26.15 -3.93 -1.58
N SER A 272 -27.07 -4.40 -2.42
CA SER A 272 -27.16 -5.79 -2.87
C SER A 272 -26.94 -5.86 -4.38
N HIS A 273 -26.15 -6.82 -4.82
CA HIS A 273 -25.99 -7.18 -6.23
C HIS A 273 -26.61 -8.56 -6.42
N ASP A 274 -27.73 -8.63 -7.12
CA ASP A 274 -28.50 -9.85 -7.26
C ASP A 274 -27.86 -10.85 -8.24
N ALA A 275 -28.10 -12.15 -8.00
CA ALA A 275 -27.51 -13.27 -8.75
C ALA A 275 -27.93 -13.27 -10.25
N GLU A 276 -29.11 -12.78 -10.57
CA GLU A 276 -29.60 -12.70 -11.93
C GLU A 276 -28.79 -11.74 -12.83
N ASP A 277 -28.09 -10.79 -12.24
CA ASP A 277 -27.29 -9.79 -12.94
C ASP A 277 -25.79 -10.14 -13.03
N GLY A 278 -25.41 -11.37 -12.80
CA GLY A 278 -24.03 -11.81 -12.93
C GLY A 278 -23.11 -11.29 -11.84
N ALA A 279 -23.57 -11.23 -10.59
CA ALA A 279 -22.72 -10.85 -9.45
C ALA A 279 -21.46 -11.72 -9.36
N VAL A 280 -21.59 -13.03 -9.64
CA VAL A 280 -20.46 -13.96 -9.71
C VAL A 280 -19.48 -13.55 -10.80
N ILE A 281 -19.98 -13.15 -11.98
CA ILE A 281 -19.13 -12.73 -13.11
C ILE A 281 -18.39 -11.45 -12.76
N ARG A 282 -19.02 -10.46 -12.13
CA ARG A 282 -18.36 -9.23 -11.68
C ARG A 282 -17.27 -9.51 -10.62
N ASN A 283 -17.52 -10.47 -9.72
CA ASN A 283 -16.53 -10.91 -8.76
C ASN A 283 -15.32 -11.54 -9.46
N ILE A 284 -15.55 -12.34 -10.49
CA ILE A 284 -14.51 -12.95 -11.32
C ILE A 284 -13.73 -11.86 -12.06
N GLU A 285 -14.40 -10.91 -12.72
CA GLU A 285 -13.76 -9.79 -13.43
C GLU A 285 -12.86 -8.97 -12.50
N ALA A 286 -13.30 -8.69 -11.28
CA ALA A 286 -12.48 -7.97 -10.29
C ALA A 286 -11.23 -8.77 -9.88
N CYS A 287 -11.34 -10.09 -9.76
CA CYS A 287 -10.22 -10.99 -9.47
C CYS A 287 -9.25 -11.10 -10.65
N GLN A 288 -9.77 -11.19 -11.88
CA GLN A 288 -8.98 -11.21 -13.13
C GLN A 288 -8.17 -9.91 -13.32
N ALA A 289 -8.76 -8.75 -13.00
CA ALA A 289 -8.06 -7.46 -13.08
C ALA A 289 -6.80 -7.43 -12.20
N ILE A 290 -6.89 -8.00 -10.98
CA ILE A 290 -5.74 -8.13 -10.08
C ILE A 290 -4.73 -9.13 -10.62
N SER A 291 -5.18 -10.31 -11.05
CA SER A 291 -4.32 -11.34 -11.62
C SER A 291 -3.55 -10.81 -12.83
N GLY A 292 -4.21 -10.12 -13.76
CA GLY A 292 -3.57 -9.49 -14.91
C GLY A 292 -2.53 -8.43 -14.55
N THR A 293 -2.74 -7.70 -13.45
CA THR A 293 -1.74 -6.73 -12.96
C THR A 293 -0.45 -7.42 -12.49
N VAL A 294 -0.56 -8.59 -11.85
CA VAL A 294 0.58 -9.32 -11.28
C VAL A 294 1.24 -10.26 -12.30
N GLN A 295 0.48 -10.75 -13.29
CA GLN A 295 0.92 -11.75 -14.26
C GLN A 295 2.27 -11.42 -14.89
N THR A 296 2.48 -10.17 -15.32
CA THR A 296 3.74 -9.75 -15.96
C THR A 296 4.94 -9.64 -15.01
N SER A 297 4.77 -9.97 -13.73
CA SER A 297 5.85 -9.98 -12.72
C SER A 297 6.25 -11.40 -12.31
N LEU A 298 5.80 -12.42 -13.05
CA LEU A 298 6.14 -13.83 -12.80
C LEU A 298 7.52 -14.19 -13.36
N GLY A 299 8.31 -14.89 -12.54
CA GLY A 299 9.58 -15.51 -12.93
C GLY A 299 10.77 -14.54 -13.02
N PRO A 300 11.97 -15.06 -13.40
CA PRO A 300 13.21 -14.27 -13.43
C PRO A 300 13.18 -13.06 -14.37
N TYR A 301 12.45 -13.17 -15.48
CA TYR A 301 12.24 -12.09 -16.45
C TYR A 301 10.96 -11.28 -16.17
N GLY A 302 10.35 -11.50 -15.01
CA GLY A 302 9.21 -10.72 -14.54
C GLY A 302 9.54 -9.24 -14.38
N ARG A 303 8.60 -8.36 -14.80
CA ARG A 303 8.81 -6.92 -14.76
C ARG A 303 8.45 -6.38 -13.37
N ASN A 304 9.35 -5.60 -12.79
CA ASN A 304 9.08 -4.88 -11.55
C ASN A 304 7.96 -3.85 -11.73
N LYS A 305 7.13 -3.71 -10.71
CA LYS A 305 6.09 -2.68 -10.61
C LYS A 305 6.55 -1.56 -9.68
N ILE A 306 6.23 -0.33 -10.04
CA ILE A 306 6.38 0.82 -9.15
C ILE A 306 5.00 1.11 -8.56
N VAL A 307 4.86 0.90 -7.27
CA VAL A 307 3.63 1.20 -6.53
C VAL A 307 3.86 2.43 -5.67
N ILE A 308 2.98 3.41 -5.79
CA ILE A 308 2.99 4.60 -4.94
C ILE A 308 1.84 4.46 -3.95
N ASN A 309 2.18 4.27 -2.67
CA ASN A 309 1.18 4.07 -1.64
C ASN A 309 0.51 5.38 -1.19
N HIS A 310 -0.50 5.29 -0.31
CA HIS A 310 -1.22 6.44 0.24
C HIS A 310 -0.33 7.46 0.98
N LEU A 311 0.86 7.05 1.44
CA LEU A 311 1.87 7.92 2.06
C LEU A 311 2.84 8.53 1.04
N GLN A 312 2.57 8.36 -0.28
CA GLN A 312 3.44 8.76 -1.38
C GLN A 312 4.84 8.11 -1.36
N LYS A 313 4.99 7.00 -0.64
CA LYS A 313 6.21 6.19 -0.69
C LYS A 313 6.20 5.36 -1.96
N MET A 314 7.29 5.46 -2.72
CA MET A 314 7.51 4.64 -3.91
C MET A 314 8.09 3.29 -3.51
N VAL A 315 7.43 2.21 -3.89
CA VAL A 315 7.88 0.83 -3.69
C VAL A 315 8.09 0.19 -5.06
N LEU A 316 9.30 -0.27 -5.31
CA LEU A 316 9.66 -1.03 -6.50
C LEU A 316 9.72 -2.52 -6.12
N THR A 317 8.96 -3.37 -6.81
CA THR A 317 8.97 -4.82 -6.53
C THR A 317 8.30 -5.64 -7.64
N SER A 318 8.65 -6.93 -7.73
CA SER A 318 7.98 -7.98 -8.52
C SER A 318 7.10 -8.89 -7.65
N ASP A 319 7.20 -8.81 -6.31
CA ASP A 319 6.45 -9.65 -5.39
C ASP A 319 4.96 -9.29 -5.32
N ALA A 320 4.07 -10.26 -5.60
CA ALA A 320 2.63 -10.06 -5.61
C ALA A 320 2.06 -9.67 -4.25
N ALA A 321 2.52 -10.28 -3.15
CA ALA A 321 2.01 -9.98 -1.82
C ALA A 321 2.30 -8.53 -1.44
N THR A 322 3.48 -8.02 -1.76
CA THR A 322 3.86 -6.62 -1.54
C THR A 322 3.10 -5.67 -2.46
N ILE A 323 3.00 -5.98 -3.78
CA ILE A 323 2.23 -5.16 -4.73
C ILE A 323 0.79 -4.98 -4.23
N LEU A 324 0.12 -6.07 -3.89
CA LEU A 324 -1.29 -6.06 -3.51
C LEU A 324 -1.54 -5.47 -2.11
N ARG A 325 -0.58 -5.54 -1.21
CA ARG A 325 -0.63 -4.89 0.10
C ARG A 325 -0.60 -3.37 -0.02
N GLU A 326 0.25 -2.84 -0.92
CA GLU A 326 0.40 -1.40 -1.13
C GLU A 326 -0.68 -0.79 -2.03
N LEU A 327 -1.39 -1.60 -2.85
CA LEU A 327 -2.43 -1.15 -3.78
C LEU A 327 -3.78 -0.81 -3.13
N ASP A 328 -4.03 -1.17 -1.88
CA ASP A 328 -5.31 -0.98 -1.17
C ASP A 328 -6.54 -1.41 -2.00
N VAL A 329 -6.66 -2.71 -2.21
CA VAL A 329 -7.75 -3.31 -2.98
C VAL A 329 -9.09 -3.12 -2.26
N VAL A 330 -10.08 -2.51 -2.91
CA VAL A 330 -11.38 -2.19 -2.31
C VAL A 330 -12.39 -3.32 -2.48
N HIS A 331 -12.39 -4.03 -3.63
CA HIS A 331 -13.41 -5.04 -3.94
C HIS A 331 -13.31 -6.27 -3.01
N PRO A 332 -14.41 -6.69 -2.33
CA PRO A 332 -14.35 -7.77 -1.33
C PRO A 332 -13.88 -9.11 -1.87
N ALA A 333 -14.35 -9.54 -3.05
CA ALA A 333 -13.92 -10.80 -3.66
C ALA A 333 -12.42 -10.78 -4.01
N ALA A 334 -11.92 -9.65 -4.52
CA ALA A 334 -10.52 -9.47 -4.81
C ALA A 334 -9.65 -9.45 -3.54
N LYS A 335 -10.18 -8.96 -2.40
CA LYS A 335 -9.50 -9.06 -1.09
C LYS A 335 -9.25 -10.49 -0.64
N LEU A 336 -10.09 -11.45 -1.02
CA LEU A 336 -9.87 -12.86 -0.71
C LEU A 336 -8.58 -13.38 -1.37
N LEU A 337 -8.33 -12.99 -2.64
CA LEU A 337 -7.10 -13.35 -3.33
C LEU A 337 -5.88 -12.67 -2.68
N VAL A 338 -6.02 -11.39 -2.30
CA VAL A 338 -4.95 -10.67 -1.57
C VAL A 338 -4.60 -11.38 -0.26
N MET A 339 -5.60 -11.80 0.51
CA MET A 339 -5.39 -12.54 1.76
C MET A 339 -4.70 -13.89 1.51
N ALA A 340 -5.06 -14.61 0.43
CA ALA A 340 -4.41 -15.86 0.08
C ALA A 340 -2.94 -15.67 -0.28
N SER A 341 -2.60 -14.65 -1.07
CA SER A 341 -1.22 -14.30 -1.39
C SER A 341 -0.41 -13.91 -0.15
N GLN A 342 -0.98 -13.11 0.75
CA GLN A 342 -0.35 -12.74 2.02
C GLN A 342 -0.13 -13.95 2.93
N GLN A 343 -1.06 -14.91 2.93
CA GLN A 343 -0.89 -16.15 3.69
C GLN A 343 0.25 -17.01 3.12
N GLN A 344 0.38 -17.07 1.80
CA GLN A 344 1.50 -17.75 1.14
C GLN A 344 2.84 -17.10 1.52
N ASP A 345 2.92 -15.76 1.53
CA ASP A 345 4.10 -15.00 1.93
C ASP A 345 4.54 -15.33 3.36
N VAL A 346 3.62 -15.33 4.31
CA VAL A 346 3.91 -15.61 5.74
C VAL A 346 4.34 -17.06 5.99
N GLU A 347 3.74 -18.03 5.30
CA GLU A 347 4.01 -19.47 5.55
C GLU A 347 5.22 -19.98 4.75
N MET A 348 5.35 -19.61 3.48
CA MET A 348 6.34 -20.16 2.57
C MET A 348 7.36 -19.13 2.07
N GLY A 349 7.00 -17.84 2.04
CA GLY A 349 7.84 -16.75 1.53
C GLY A 349 7.93 -16.66 0.01
N ASP A 350 7.60 -17.73 -0.71
CA ASP A 350 7.68 -17.82 -2.16
C ASP A 350 6.37 -18.30 -2.78
N GLY A 351 6.21 -18.09 -4.09
CA GLY A 351 5.02 -18.52 -4.85
C GLY A 351 3.81 -17.60 -4.71
N THR A 352 3.96 -16.36 -4.19
CA THR A 352 2.89 -15.38 -4.03
C THR A 352 2.24 -15.01 -5.37
N ASN A 353 3.04 -14.83 -6.42
CA ASN A 353 2.59 -14.57 -7.79
C ASN A 353 1.81 -15.77 -8.35
N LEU A 354 2.30 -16.99 -8.10
CA LEU A 354 1.67 -18.23 -8.53
C LEU A 354 0.23 -18.36 -7.98
N VAL A 355 0.02 -18.04 -6.69
CA VAL A 355 -1.32 -18.07 -6.06
C VAL A 355 -2.31 -17.18 -6.80
N ILE A 356 -1.93 -15.93 -7.08
CA ILE A 356 -2.82 -14.93 -7.69
C ILE A 356 -3.11 -15.27 -9.16
N ILE A 357 -2.08 -15.65 -9.91
CA ILE A 357 -2.20 -15.95 -11.33
C ILE A 357 -3.04 -17.22 -11.54
N LEU A 358 -2.76 -18.27 -10.77
CA LEU A 358 -3.52 -19.51 -10.85
C LEU A 358 -4.98 -19.31 -10.40
N ALA A 359 -5.23 -18.59 -9.31
CA ALA A 359 -6.59 -18.28 -8.86
C ALA A 359 -7.37 -17.47 -9.91
N GLY A 360 -6.73 -16.47 -10.54
CA GLY A 360 -7.33 -15.68 -11.60
C GLY A 360 -7.68 -16.51 -12.84
N GLU A 361 -6.79 -17.39 -13.26
CA GLU A 361 -7.06 -18.28 -14.42
C GLU A 361 -8.10 -19.35 -14.10
N LEU A 362 -8.09 -19.92 -12.88
CA LEU A 362 -9.16 -20.82 -12.41
C LEU A 362 -10.53 -20.14 -12.47
N LEU A 363 -10.62 -18.89 -12.05
CA LEU A 363 -11.85 -18.10 -12.09
C LEU A 363 -12.28 -17.80 -13.53
N LYS A 364 -11.31 -17.50 -14.42
CA LYS A 364 -11.56 -17.28 -15.84
C LYS A 364 -12.10 -18.53 -16.53
N LYS A 365 -11.50 -19.70 -16.26
CA LYS A 365 -11.99 -20.99 -16.75
C LYS A 365 -13.37 -21.36 -16.16
N ALA A 366 -13.63 -20.99 -14.91
CA ALA A 366 -14.96 -21.14 -14.30
C ALA A 366 -16.00 -20.25 -14.97
N GLU A 367 -15.65 -19.02 -15.37
CA GLU A 367 -16.54 -18.12 -16.11
C GLU A 367 -17.00 -18.74 -17.44
N GLU A 368 -16.08 -19.38 -18.19
CA GLU A 368 -16.42 -20.09 -19.41
C GLU A 368 -17.51 -21.18 -19.15
N LEU A 369 -17.36 -21.94 -18.06
CA LEU A 369 -18.32 -22.97 -17.67
C LEU A 369 -19.67 -22.40 -17.22
N LEU A 370 -19.67 -21.30 -16.47
CA LEU A 370 -20.88 -20.60 -16.06
C LEU A 370 -21.65 -20.07 -17.27
N ARG A 371 -20.96 -19.50 -18.26
CA ARG A 371 -21.55 -19.06 -19.56
C ARG A 371 -22.14 -20.22 -20.39
N LEU A 372 -21.57 -21.42 -20.23
CA LEU A 372 -22.12 -22.65 -20.83
C LEU A 372 -23.32 -23.22 -20.06
N GLY A 373 -23.69 -22.64 -18.91
CA GLY A 373 -24.84 -23.01 -18.11
C GLY A 373 -24.58 -24.03 -17.00
N LEU A 374 -23.33 -24.34 -16.65
CA LEU A 374 -23.01 -25.13 -15.47
C LEU A 374 -23.23 -24.30 -14.20
N LYS A 375 -23.75 -24.95 -13.16
CA LYS A 375 -23.98 -24.31 -11.86
C LYS A 375 -22.64 -24.10 -11.13
N ALA A 376 -22.50 -23.01 -10.42
CA ALA A 376 -21.33 -22.73 -9.59
C ALA A 376 -21.02 -23.87 -8.58
N SER A 377 -22.07 -24.50 -8.00
CA SER A 377 -21.90 -25.64 -7.08
C SER A 377 -21.24 -26.86 -7.73
N ASP A 378 -21.54 -27.14 -8.99
CA ASP A 378 -20.96 -28.29 -9.71
C ASP A 378 -19.49 -28.02 -10.08
N ILE A 379 -19.19 -26.76 -10.43
CA ILE A 379 -17.82 -26.30 -10.70
C ILE A 379 -16.98 -26.40 -9.41
N VAL A 380 -17.50 -25.92 -8.28
CA VAL A 380 -16.82 -25.98 -6.97
C VAL A 380 -16.50 -27.43 -6.56
N GLN A 381 -17.45 -28.36 -6.74
CA GLN A 381 -17.22 -29.78 -6.47
C GLN A 381 -16.18 -30.40 -7.41
N GLY A 382 -16.20 -30.01 -8.70
CA GLY A 382 -15.21 -30.45 -9.67
C GLY A 382 -13.80 -29.96 -9.31
N TYR A 383 -13.69 -28.70 -8.95
CA TYR A 383 -12.42 -28.09 -8.52
C TYR A 383 -11.87 -28.73 -7.24
N GLU A 384 -12.74 -29.07 -6.27
CA GLU A 384 -12.34 -29.78 -5.06
C GLU A 384 -11.73 -31.16 -5.35
N LYS A 385 -12.38 -31.93 -6.23
CA LYS A 385 -11.88 -33.24 -6.65
C LYS A 385 -10.54 -33.10 -7.39
N ALA A 386 -10.45 -32.13 -8.30
CA ALA A 386 -9.23 -31.84 -9.07
C ALA A 386 -8.07 -31.40 -8.16
N GLN A 387 -8.31 -30.50 -7.19
CA GLN A 387 -7.34 -30.06 -6.20
C GLN A 387 -6.79 -31.25 -5.38
N ASN A 388 -7.67 -32.09 -4.83
CA ASN A 388 -7.28 -33.24 -4.04
C ASN A 388 -6.46 -34.26 -4.84
N PHE A 389 -6.76 -34.41 -6.15
CA PHE A 389 -6.00 -35.25 -7.05
C PHE A 389 -4.65 -34.61 -7.40
N ALA A 390 -4.62 -33.31 -7.76
CA ALA A 390 -3.43 -32.56 -8.06
C ALA A 390 -2.37 -32.62 -6.93
N LEU A 391 -2.81 -32.46 -5.66
CA LEU A 391 -1.93 -32.54 -4.51
C LEU A 391 -1.31 -33.92 -4.32
N LYS A 392 -2.03 -35.00 -4.65
CA LYS A 392 -1.48 -36.36 -4.61
C LYS A 392 -0.46 -36.58 -5.73
N VAL A 393 -0.80 -36.17 -6.95
CA VAL A 393 0.13 -36.26 -8.10
C VAL A 393 1.39 -35.46 -7.83
N LEU A 394 1.28 -34.27 -7.20
CA LEU A 394 2.44 -33.44 -6.89
C LEU A 394 3.43 -34.16 -5.95
N GLU A 395 2.94 -34.98 -5.02
CA GLU A 395 3.80 -35.79 -4.13
C GLU A 395 4.59 -36.86 -4.91
N ASP A 396 4.03 -37.37 -6.03
CA ASP A 396 4.66 -38.35 -6.89
C ASP A 396 5.68 -37.72 -7.86
N LEU A 397 5.72 -36.39 -7.97
CA LEU A 397 6.63 -35.62 -8.84
C LEU A 397 7.94 -35.19 -8.14
N GLU A 398 8.27 -35.77 -6.99
CA GLU A 398 9.53 -35.52 -6.29
C GLU A 398 10.71 -36.02 -7.14
N VAL A 399 11.69 -35.16 -7.41
CA VAL A 399 12.89 -35.49 -8.19
C VAL A 399 14.13 -35.53 -7.33
N ASP A 400 14.24 -34.64 -6.37
CA ASP A 400 15.40 -34.51 -5.50
C ASP A 400 14.96 -34.20 -4.06
N ARG A 401 15.81 -34.52 -3.12
CA ARG A 401 15.57 -34.27 -1.67
C ARG A 401 16.85 -33.83 -0.99
N LEU A 402 16.84 -32.70 -0.34
CA LEU A 402 17.97 -32.27 0.48
C LEU A 402 18.23 -33.27 1.62
N GLN A 403 19.44 -33.81 1.66
CA GLN A 403 19.85 -34.80 2.65
C GLN A 403 20.49 -34.13 3.89
N ASP A 404 21.34 -33.13 3.65
CA ASP A 404 22.02 -32.40 4.73
C ASP A 404 21.70 -30.89 4.72
N LEU A 405 20.80 -30.48 5.60
CA LEU A 405 20.45 -29.07 5.79
C LEU A 405 21.60 -28.21 6.34
N ARG A 406 22.74 -28.81 6.65
CA ARG A 406 23.96 -28.11 7.11
C ARG A 406 25.00 -27.95 6.01
N SER A 407 24.75 -28.53 4.85
CA SER A 407 25.56 -28.27 3.66
C SER A 407 25.21 -26.94 3.02
N LYS A 408 26.20 -26.05 2.87
CA LYS A 408 26.03 -24.77 2.19
C LYS A 408 25.63 -24.95 0.73
N GLU A 409 26.22 -25.96 0.07
CA GLU A 409 26.02 -26.24 -1.34
C GLU A 409 24.59 -26.70 -1.64
N GLU A 410 24.07 -27.66 -0.86
CA GLU A 410 22.70 -28.15 -1.01
C GLU A 410 21.67 -27.05 -0.74
N LEU A 411 21.86 -26.26 0.34
CA LEU A 411 20.97 -25.13 0.63
C LEU A 411 21.03 -24.07 -0.48
N SER A 412 22.22 -23.72 -0.99
CA SER A 412 22.34 -22.74 -2.07
C SER A 412 21.66 -23.21 -3.34
N LYS A 413 21.76 -24.53 -3.70
CA LYS A 413 21.07 -25.12 -4.84
C LYS A 413 19.54 -24.95 -4.72
N ALA A 414 18.96 -25.26 -3.57
CA ALA A 414 17.52 -25.14 -3.33
C ALA A 414 17.02 -23.69 -3.27
N LEU A 415 17.87 -22.74 -2.86
CA LEU A 415 17.51 -21.32 -2.76
C LEU A 415 17.70 -20.55 -4.06
N ARG A 416 18.48 -21.09 -5.01
CA ARG A 416 18.81 -20.40 -6.26
C ARG A 416 17.56 -19.99 -7.03
N THR A 417 16.61 -20.91 -7.22
CA THR A 417 15.37 -20.65 -7.95
C THR A 417 14.46 -19.66 -7.22
N VAL A 418 14.36 -19.77 -5.89
CA VAL A 418 13.56 -18.85 -5.06
C VAL A 418 14.07 -17.43 -5.21
N VAL A 419 15.39 -17.24 -5.11
CA VAL A 419 16.01 -15.91 -5.22
C VAL A 419 15.98 -15.40 -6.67
N ALA A 420 16.26 -16.27 -7.66
CA ALA A 420 16.24 -15.92 -9.08
C ALA A 420 14.88 -15.38 -9.54
N SER A 421 13.77 -15.88 -8.97
CA SER A 421 12.42 -15.40 -9.27
C SER A 421 12.21 -13.92 -8.96
N LYS A 422 13.04 -13.33 -8.09
CA LYS A 422 12.96 -11.93 -7.62
C LYS A 422 14.15 -11.09 -8.14
N GLN A 423 15.36 -11.66 -8.12
CA GLN A 423 16.62 -10.96 -8.43
C GLN A 423 17.45 -11.81 -9.39
N SER A 424 17.08 -11.79 -10.68
CA SER A 424 17.81 -12.47 -11.75
C SER A 424 19.19 -11.85 -11.98
N GLY A 425 20.21 -12.69 -12.20
CA GLY A 425 21.60 -12.31 -12.44
C GLY A 425 22.45 -12.10 -11.18
N THR A 426 21.87 -12.18 -9.97
CA THR A 426 22.58 -12.08 -8.68
C THR A 426 22.24 -13.22 -7.73
N GLU A 427 21.52 -14.22 -8.21
CA GLU A 427 21.01 -15.36 -7.45
C GLU A 427 22.10 -16.14 -6.73
N ASP A 428 23.26 -16.39 -7.38
CA ASP A 428 24.36 -17.17 -6.77
C ASP A 428 24.96 -16.45 -5.56
N ILE A 429 25.09 -15.12 -5.64
CA ILE A 429 25.59 -14.30 -4.53
C ILE A 429 24.59 -14.32 -3.37
N LEU A 430 23.31 -14.06 -3.66
CA LEU A 430 22.28 -13.95 -2.65
C LEU A 430 21.95 -15.29 -2.01
N ALA A 431 21.84 -16.38 -2.79
CA ALA A 431 21.60 -17.72 -2.25
C ALA A 431 22.75 -18.16 -1.33
N SER A 432 24.01 -17.88 -1.72
CA SER A 432 25.17 -18.13 -0.88
C SER A 432 25.15 -17.33 0.44
N LEU A 433 24.77 -16.03 0.40
CA LEU A 433 24.66 -15.20 1.59
C LEU A 433 23.55 -15.68 2.53
N VAL A 434 22.38 -16.04 1.98
CA VAL A 434 21.26 -16.59 2.76
C VAL A 434 21.65 -17.91 3.41
N ALA A 435 22.25 -18.84 2.64
CA ALA A 435 22.71 -20.12 3.16
C ALA A 435 23.73 -19.94 4.30
N GLU A 436 24.71 -19.04 4.15
CA GLU A 436 25.70 -18.74 5.20
C GLU A 436 25.06 -18.16 6.46
N ALA A 437 24.12 -17.20 6.30
CA ALA A 437 23.41 -16.58 7.42
C ALA A 437 22.55 -17.60 8.17
N VAL A 438 21.83 -18.45 7.44
CA VAL A 438 21.00 -19.51 8.02
C VAL A 438 21.85 -20.54 8.75
N LEU A 439 22.94 -21.01 8.16
CA LEU A 439 23.84 -21.98 8.80
C LEU A 439 24.45 -21.46 10.11
N ALA A 440 24.72 -20.14 10.19
CA ALA A 440 25.21 -19.51 11.42
C ALA A 440 24.19 -19.55 12.55
N VAL A 441 22.88 -19.64 12.23
CA VAL A 441 21.76 -19.52 13.21
C VAL A 441 21.01 -20.83 13.38
N LEU A 442 21.23 -21.84 12.52
CA LEU A 442 20.47 -23.08 12.49
C LEU A 442 20.57 -23.82 13.83
N PRO A 443 19.45 -24.07 14.57
CA PRO A 443 19.47 -24.78 15.84
C PRO A 443 19.83 -26.26 15.66
N LYS A 444 20.07 -26.95 16.77
CA LYS A 444 20.36 -28.40 16.75
C LYS A 444 19.22 -29.19 16.13
N ASN A 445 17.97 -28.80 16.40
CA ASN A 445 16.80 -29.34 15.71
C ASN A 445 16.34 -28.32 14.66
N PRO A 446 16.52 -28.60 13.35
CA PRO A 446 16.19 -27.66 12.26
C PRO A 446 14.74 -27.18 12.26
N VAL A 447 13.78 -28.01 12.69
CA VAL A 447 12.34 -27.68 12.73
C VAL A 447 12.06 -26.45 13.60
N ASN A 448 12.91 -26.17 14.60
CA ASN A 448 12.79 -25.00 15.47
C ASN A 448 13.46 -23.74 14.91
N PHE A 449 13.80 -23.73 13.62
CA PHE A 449 14.36 -22.55 12.96
C PHE A 449 13.39 -21.35 13.01
N ASN A 450 13.92 -20.20 13.44
CA ASN A 450 13.14 -18.97 13.52
C ASN A 450 13.73 -17.92 12.55
N VAL A 451 12.91 -17.51 11.60
CA VAL A 451 13.23 -16.49 10.58
C VAL A 451 13.72 -15.17 11.20
N ASP A 452 13.14 -14.76 12.33
CA ASP A 452 13.52 -13.53 13.06
C ASP A 452 15.00 -13.47 13.47
N ASN A 453 15.71 -14.59 13.46
CA ASN A 453 17.11 -14.66 13.83
C ASN A 453 18.06 -14.24 12.72
N VAL A 454 17.61 -14.20 11.47
CA VAL A 454 18.33 -13.61 10.34
C VAL A 454 17.84 -12.19 10.14
N ARG A 455 18.75 -11.24 10.04
CA ARG A 455 18.45 -9.84 9.84
C ARG A 455 19.19 -9.29 8.64
N VAL A 456 18.57 -8.35 7.96
CA VAL A 456 19.18 -7.60 6.87
C VAL A 456 19.41 -6.15 7.30
N VAL A 457 20.59 -5.61 7.03
CA VAL A 457 20.93 -4.20 7.21
C VAL A 457 21.40 -3.64 5.88
N LYS A 458 20.74 -2.57 5.44
CA LYS A 458 21.01 -1.91 4.15
C LYS A 458 21.93 -0.72 4.36
N ILE A 459 23.05 -0.68 3.64
CA ILE A 459 24.01 0.42 3.66
C ILE A 459 24.28 0.84 2.22
N MET A 460 23.91 2.07 1.89
CA MET A 460 24.13 2.61 0.55
C MET A 460 25.60 2.73 0.17
N GLY A 461 25.88 2.60 -1.13
CA GLY A 461 27.22 2.67 -1.70
C GLY A 461 27.89 1.31 -1.87
N GLY A 462 28.72 1.17 -2.87
CA GLY A 462 29.36 -0.10 -3.26
C GLY A 462 28.49 -0.94 -4.20
N SER A 463 28.88 -2.19 -4.36
CA SER A 463 28.16 -3.20 -5.15
C SER A 463 27.63 -4.32 -4.27
N LEU A 464 26.67 -5.09 -4.80
CA LEU A 464 26.09 -6.23 -4.09
C LEU A 464 27.12 -7.31 -3.73
N GLU A 465 28.17 -7.48 -4.52
CA GLU A 465 29.30 -8.38 -4.26
C GLU A 465 30.04 -8.10 -2.96
N GLN A 466 29.99 -6.84 -2.47
CA GLN A 466 30.60 -6.44 -1.21
C GLN A 466 29.72 -6.74 0.02
N SER A 467 28.53 -7.31 -0.21
CA SER A 467 27.64 -7.76 0.86
C SER A 467 28.27 -8.93 1.62
N ARG A 468 28.03 -8.98 2.93
CA ARG A 468 28.61 -10.02 3.79
C ARG A 468 27.72 -10.38 4.97
N VAL A 469 27.93 -11.58 5.49
CA VAL A 469 27.26 -12.06 6.71
C VAL A 469 28.12 -11.72 7.93
N VAL A 470 27.50 -11.17 8.94
CA VAL A 470 28.10 -10.90 10.25
C VAL A 470 27.41 -11.77 11.30
N LYS A 471 28.20 -12.60 12.00
CA LYS A 471 27.70 -13.40 13.14
C LYS A 471 27.46 -12.49 14.32
N GLY A 472 26.20 -12.11 14.55
CA GLY A 472 25.79 -11.14 15.55
C GLY A 472 24.83 -10.11 14.99
N MET A 473 24.85 -8.91 15.53
CA MET A 473 23.94 -7.83 15.13
C MET A 473 24.68 -6.58 14.69
N VAL A 474 24.26 -6.00 13.57
CA VAL A 474 24.74 -4.72 13.07
C VAL A 474 23.64 -3.67 13.24
N LEU A 475 23.97 -2.53 13.79
CA LEU A 475 23.06 -1.39 13.96
C LEU A 475 23.53 -0.23 13.08
N GLY A 476 22.64 0.31 12.24
CA GLY A 476 22.93 1.43 11.35
C GLY A 476 23.02 2.78 12.08
N ARG A 477 23.66 2.80 13.25
CA ARG A 477 23.87 4.02 14.06
C ARG A 477 25.12 3.91 14.90
N GLU A 478 25.66 5.06 15.26
CA GLU A 478 26.78 5.15 16.20
C GLU A 478 26.31 5.03 17.66
N PRO A 479 27.20 4.63 18.61
CA PRO A 479 26.99 4.82 20.03
C PRO A 479 26.85 6.31 20.37
N ASP A 480 25.94 6.61 21.29
CA ASP A 480 25.64 8.00 21.69
C ASP A 480 26.78 8.63 22.56
N GLY A 481 27.59 7.80 23.21
CA GLY A 481 28.71 8.25 24.07
C GLY A 481 30.02 8.47 23.32
N ALA A 482 31.04 8.91 24.07
CA ALA A 482 32.41 9.10 23.56
C ALA A 482 33.12 7.78 23.24
N ILE A 483 32.68 6.68 23.86
CA ILE A 483 33.33 5.37 23.74
C ILE A 483 32.74 4.62 22.57
N LYS A 484 33.60 4.21 21.63
CA LYS A 484 33.18 3.58 20.35
C LYS A 484 33.58 2.11 20.23
N LYS A 485 34.35 1.57 21.20
CA LYS A 485 34.80 0.17 21.18
C LYS A 485 34.83 -0.43 22.58
N ALA A 486 34.34 -1.67 22.68
CA ALA A 486 34.45 -2.50 23.88
C ALA A 486 34.74 -3.95 23.49
N THR A 487 35.63 -4.64 24.22
CA THR A 487 35.99 -6.04 23.98
C THR A 487 35.76 -6.87 25.25
N LYS A 488 35.27 -8.12 25.08
CA LYS A 488 34.95 -9.04 26.19
C LYS A 488 34.14 -8.37 27.29
N ALA A 489 33.07 -7.67 26.88
CA ALA A 489 32.28 -6.80 27.75
C ALA A 489 30.98 -7.48 28.22
N LYS A 490 30.63 -7.20 29.49
CA LYS A 490 29.28 -7.47 29.98
C LYS A 490 28.31 -6.39 29.48
N VAL A 491 27.12 -6.80 29.06
CA VAL A 491 26.11 -5.95 28.50
C VAL A 491 24.88 -5.88 29.40
N GLY A 492 24.49 -4.67 29.78
CA GLY A 492 23.22 -4.40 30.47
C GLY A 492 22.20 -3.82 29.50
N VAL A 493 21.00 -4.40 29.43
CA VAL A 493 19.92 -3.92 28.54
C VAL A 493 18.80 -3.35 29.38
N PHE A 494 18.43 -2.10 29.14
CA PHE A 494 17.40 -1.37 29.87
C PHE A 494 16.25 -0.98 28.93
N SER A 495 15.03 -1.37 29.28
CA SER A 495 13.80 -0.96 28.58
C SER A 495 13.22 0.34 29.16
N CYS A 496 13.66 0.76 30.35
CA CYS A 496 13.27 2.01 30.98
C CYS A 496 14.16 3.19 30.53
N PRO A 497 13.70 4.43 30.70
CA PRO A 497 14.54 5.62 30.54
C PRO A 497 15.71 5.58 31.52
N ILE A 498 16.91 6.00 31.06
CA ILE A 498 18.08 6.20 31.91
C ILE A 498 18.19 7.69 32.17
N ASP A 499 17.44 8.16 33.14
CA ASP A 499 17.37 9.56 33.51
C ASP A 499 16.98 9.70 34.99
N ILE A 500 16.97 10.93 35.50
CA ILE A 500 16.43 11.25 36.82
C ILE A 500 14.98 10.76 36.85
N SER A 501 14.63 9.94 37.85
CA SER A 501 13.33 9.30 37.95
C SER A 501 12.20 10.35 38.06
N GLN A 502 11.54 10.61 36.95
CA GLN A 502 10.27 11.33 36.97
C GLN A 502 9.16 10.36 37.34
N THR A 503 8.40 10.69 38.38
CA THR A 503 7.21 9.94 38.74
C THR A 503 6.11 10.16 37.69
N GLU A 504 5.59 9.08 37.09
CA GLU A 504 4.47 9.15 36.13
C GLU A 504 3.16 9.64 36.78
N THR A 505 3.08 9.61 38.11
CA THR A 505 1.94 10.17 38.87
C THR A 505 2.18 11.65 39.09
N LYS A 506 1.10 12.47 38.95
CA LYS A 506 1.06 13.89 39.31
C LYS A 506 1.32 14.07 40.81
N GLY A 507 2.54 13.82 41.24
CA GLY A 507 3.00 14.04 42.61
C GLY A 507 3.60 15.45 42.70
N THR A 508 3.15 16.23 43.63
CA THR A 508 3.73 17.57 43.92
C THR A 508 4.71 17.39 45.06
N VAL A 509 5.99 17.73 44.85
CA VAL A 509 6.96 17.84 45.93
C VAL A 509 6.88 19.25 46.48
N LEU A 510 6.54 19.40 47.75
CA LEU A 510 6.45 20.66 48.41
C LEU A 510 7.80 21.02 49.05
N LEU A 511 8.55 21.93 48.43
CA LEU A 511 9.81 22.48 48.95
C LEU A 511 9.52 23.77 49.69
N LYS A 512 9.91 23.87 50.95
CA LYS A 512 9.59 24.98 51.83
C LYS A 512 10.74 25.99 52.00
N SER A 513 11.97 25.62 51.61
CA SER A 513 13.15 26.46 51.74
C SER A 513 14.10 26.37 50.54
N ALA A 514 14.93 27.40 50.32
CA ALA A 514 15.95 27.40 49.27
C ALA A 514 17.00 26.32 49.46
N ASP A 515 17.34 26.01 50.72
CA ASP A 515 18.29 24.94 51.05
C ASP A 515 17.74 23.57 50.75
N GLU A 516 16.44 23.30 50.93
CA GLU A 516 15.75 22.07 50.54
C GLU A 516 15.75 21.90 49.00
N MET A 517 15.57 22.99 48.25
CA MET A 517 15.60 22.98 46.79
C MET A 517 17.00 22.62 46.26
N LEU A 518 18.06 23.22 46.80
CA LEU A 518 19.44 22.91 46.45
C LEU A 518 19.80 21.45 46.82
N ASN A 519 19.38 20.99 48.00
CA ASN A 519 19.65 19.62 48.46
C ASN A 519 18.85 18.60 47.67
N PHE A 520 17.65 18.95 47.21
CA PHE A 520 16.83 18.07 46.35
C PHE A 520 17.52 17.82 44.99
N THR A 521 17.97 18.89 44.31
CA THR A 521 18.70 18.77 43.03
C THR A 521 20.00 17.99 43.18
N LYS A 522 20.80 18.28 44.24
CA LYS A 522 22.01 17.50 44.52
C LYS A 522 21.72 16.04 44.85
N GLY A 523 20.66 15.76 45.58
CA GLY A 523 20.26 14.40 45.88
C GLY A 523 19.81 13.59 44.67
N GLU A 524 19.20 14.22 43.69
CA GLU A 524 18.84 13.59 42.40
C GLU A 524 20.11 13.24 41.59
N GLU A 525 21.06 14.16 41.51
CA GLU A 525 22.35 13.93 40.86
C GLU A 525 23.14 12.79 41.54
N GLU A 526 23.28 12.80 42.88
CA GLU A 526 23.97 11.77 43.66
C GLU A 526 23.34 10.39 43.50
N ARG A 527 21.99 10.31 43.41
CA ARG A 527 21.30 9.05 43.17
C ARG A 527 21.60 8.50 41.78
N LEU A 528 21.61 9.35 40.74
CA LEU A 528 21.93 8.94 39.38
C LEU A 528 23.40 8.51 39.27
N GLU A 529 24.33 9.27 39.87
CA GLU A 529 25.74 8.88 39.94
C GLU A 529 25.94 7.54 40.65
N THR A 530 25.26 7.33 41.79
CA THR A 530 25.32 6.07 42.54
C THR A 530 24.79 4.90 41.71
N ALA A 531 23.65 5.04 41.08
CA ALA A 531 23.07 4.01 40.21
C ALA A 531 24.01 3.63 39.06
N ILE A 532 24.62 4.63 38.40
CA ILE A 532 25.58 4.38 37.31
C ILE A 532 26.88 3.76 37.84
N LYS A 533 27.33 4.16 39.02
CA LYS A 533 28.49 3.55 39.68
C LYS A 533 28.22 2.07 40.05
N GLU A 534 27.04 1.75 40.55
CA GLU A 534 26.64 0.38 40.81
C GLU A 534 26.63 -0.48 39.52
N LEU A 535 26.20 0.11 38.37
CA LEU A 535 26.31 -0.54 37.08
C LEU A 535 27.77 -0.84 36.71
N TYR A 536 28.66 0.13 36.88
CA TYR A 536 30.07 -0.07 36.62
C TYR A 536 30.70 -1.13 37.53
N ASP A 537 30.35 -1.13 38.82
CA ASP A 537 30.88 -2.08 39.84
C ASP A 537 30.38 -3.49 39.60
N SER A 538 29.17 -3.67 39.00
CA SER A 538 28.68 -4.98 38.57
C SER A 538 29.43 -5.58 37.37
N GLY A 539 30.32 -4.78 36.75
CA GLY A 539 31.17 -5.16 35.63
C GLY A 539 30.58 -4.86 34.25
N VAL A 540 29.41 -4.19 34.16
CA VAL A 540 28.81 -3.75 32.88
C VAL A 540 29.72 -2.69 32.24
N ARG A 541 30.01 -2.88 30.94
CA ARG A 541 30.81 -1.95 30.13
C ARG A 541 30.05 -1.48 28.89
N VAL A 542 28.95 -2.13 28.57
CA VAL A 542 28.08 -1.75 27.47
C VAL A 542 26.65 -1.63 27.99
N VAL A 543 26.02 -0.50 27.80
CA VAL A 543 24.65 -0.20 28.16
C VAL A 543 23.83 -0.01 26.90
N VAL A 544 22.75 -0.76 26.80
CA VAL A 544 21.78 -0.65 25.72
C VAL A 544 20.50 -0.06 26.28
N ALA A 545 20.12 1.12 25.81
CA ALA A 545 18.92 1.82 26.24
C ALA A 545 17.79 1.65 25.22
N GLY A 546 16.67 1.06 25.66
CA GLY A 546 15.43 0.91 24.90
C GLY A 546 14.54 2.17 24.91
N SER A 547 14.96 3.21 25.63
CA SER A 547 14.27 4.48 25.78
C SER A 547 15.27 5.64 25.79
N THR A 548 14.85 6.80 26.25
CA THR A 548 15.68 8.01 26.31
C THR A 548 16.80 7.87 27.36
N VAL A 549 17.93 8.51 27.11
CA VAL A 549 19.03 8.68 28.05
C VAL A 549 19.20 10.15 28.25
N GLY A 550 19.12 10.63 29.51
CA GLY A 550 19.31 12.03 29.85
C GLY A 550 20.76 12.48 29.68
N ASP A 551 20.99 13.77 29.45
CA ASP A 551 22.33 14.33 29.23
C ASP A 551 23.21 14.15 30.45
N LEU A 552 22.65 14.28 31.65
CA LEU A 552 23.37 14.06 32.91
C LEU A 552 23.80 12.59 33.08
N ALA A 553 22.89 11.67 32.75
CA ALA A 553 23.18 10.23 32.75
C ALA A 553 24.28 9.90 31.74
N MET A 554 24.23 10.52 30.54
CA MET A 554 25.26 10.36 29.52
C MET A 554 26.63 10.86 29.98
N HIS A 555 26.67 11.98 30.71
CA HIS A 555 27.91 12.50 31.29
C HIS A 555 28.55 11.49 32.26
N TYR A 556 27.78 10.91 33.18
CA TYR A 556 28.30 9.92 34.13
C TYR A 556 28.68 8.60 33.45
N LEU A 557 27.88 8.12 32.47
CA LEU A 557 28.20 6.91 31.67
C LEU A 557 29.54 7.07 30.92
N ASN A 558 29.78 8.24 30.33
CA ASN A 558 31.09 8.56 29.71
C ASN A 558 32.23 8.62 30.73
N ARG A 559 31.99 9.20 31.91
CA ARG A 559 33.00 9.30 32.99
C ARG A 559 33.45 7.93 33.49
N PHE A 560 32.53 6.97 33.55
CA PHE A 560 32.82 5.58 33.92
C PHE A 560 33.25 4.69 32.76
N ASN A 561 33.53 5.25 31.60
CA ASN A 561 33.91 4.52 30.38
C ASN A 561 32.95 3.41 29.99
N ILE A 562 31.66 3.66 30.05
CA ILE A 562 30.60 2.74 29.61
C ILE A 562 30.14 3.15 28.20
N LEU A 563 30.16 2.19 27.26
CA LEU A 563 29.61 2.40 25.89
C LEU A 563 28.08 2.41 25.96
N VAL A 564 27.45 3.41 25.35
CA VAL A 564 26.00 3.58 25.36
C VAL A 564 25.46 3.58 23.95
N ILE A 565 24.41 2.78 23.73
CA ILE A 565 23.67 2.77 22.46
C ILE A 565 22.17 2.77 22.71
N LYS A 566 21.45 3.65 22.00
CA LYS A 566 19.99 3.75 22.07
C LYS A 566 19.34 2.87 21.00
N ILE A 567 18.38 2.03 21.37
CA ILE A 567 17.61 1.19 20.47
C ILE A 567 16.11 1.37 20.79
N LEU A 568 15.45 2.28 20.08
CA LEU A 568 14.04 2.61 20.31
C LEU A 568 13.08 1.52 19.84
N SER A 569 13.51 0.67 18.89
CA SER A 569 12.71 -0.44 18.38
C SER A 569 12.70 -1.60 19.36
N LYS A 570 11.52 -1.94 19.89
CA LYS A 570 11.32 -3.10 20.78
C LYS A 570 11.73 -4.44 20.13
N PHE A 571 11.59 -4.54 18.81
CA PHE A 571 11.97 -5.74 18.06
C PHE A 571 13.50 -5.85 17.97
N GLU A 572 14.20 -4.75 17.67
CA GLU A 572 15.66 -4.73 17.64
C GLU A 572 16.26 -5.00 19.02
N LEU A 573 15.69 -4.39 20.05
CA LEU A 573 16.11 -4.61 21.44
C LEU A 573 15.99 -6.10 21.82
N ARG A 574 14.87 -6.75 21.47
CA ARG A 574 14.66 -8.19 21.73
C ARG A 574 15.65 -9.07 20.97
N ARG A 575 15.97 -8.73 19.72
CA ARG A 575 16.98 -9.43 18.94
C ARG A 575 18.37 -9.27 19.56
N LEU A 576 18.74 -8.05 19.95
CA LEU A 576 20.01 -7.82 20.62
C LEU A 576 20.12 -8.58 21.95
N CYS A 577 19.05 -8.64 22.72
CA CYS A 577 19.00 -9.47 23.96
C CYS A 577 19.31 -10.95 23.66
N ARG A 578 18.83 -11.48 22.54
CA ARG A 578 19.15 -12.85 22.11
C ARG A 578 20.62 -13.02 21.71
N VAL A 579 21.22 -12.02 21.06
CA VAL A 579 22.64 -12.04 20.67
C VAL A 579 23.54 -12.06 21.89
N VAL A 580 23.29 -11.15 22.83
CA VAL A 580 24.14 -11.00 24.02
C VAL A 580 23.78 -11.94 25.19
N GLY A 581 22.61 -12.59 25.11
CA GLY A 581 22.09 -13.44 26.17
C GLY A 581 21.61 -12.66 27.42
N ALA A 582 21.20 -11.37 27.22
CA ALA A 582 20.72 -10.51 28.30
C ALA A 582 19.20 -10.51 28.44
N THR A 583 18.70 -10.16 29.62
CA THR A 583 17.29 -9.88 29.87
C THR A 583 17.06 -8.37 29.94
N PRO A 584 16.04 -7.82 29.22
CA PRO A 584 15.76 -6.39 29.26
C PRO A 584 15.17 -5.99 30.62
N LEU A 585 15.81 -5.06 31.30
CA LEU A 585 15.44 -4.56 32.60
C LEU A 585 14.46 -3.39 32.50
N ALA A 586 13.40 -3.43 33.31
CA ALA A 586 12.44 -2.32 33.43
C ALA A 586 12.79 -1.37 34.59
N ARG A 587 13.89 -1.63 35.29
CA ARG A 587 14.38 -0.83 36.42
C ARG A 587 15.79 -0.35 36.16
N LEU A 588 16.13 0.85 36.62
CA LEU A 588 17.50 1.35 36.65
C LEU A 588 18.18 0.86 37.96
N GLY A 589 19.36 0.28 37.84
CA GLY A 589 20.15 -0.22 38.94
C GLY A 589 21.05 -1.39 38.55
N ALA A 590 21.85 -1.92 39.46
CA ALA A 590 22.76 -3.03 39.18
C ALA A 590 22.00 -4.27 38.73
N PRO A 591 22.29 -4.85 37.52
CA PRO A 591 21.70 -6.10 37.06
C PRO A 591 22.29 -7.29 37.83
N MET A 592 21.46 -8.33 37.99
CA MET A 592 21.95 -9.61 38.54
C MET A 592 22.82 -10.33 37.49
N PRO A 593 23.71 -11.24 37.92
CA PRO A 593 24.56 -11.99 36.98
C PRO A 593 23.80 -12.71 35.85
N ASP A 594 22.62 -13.21 36.15
CA ASP A 594 21.76 -13.91 35.16
C ASP A 594 21.01 -12.97 34.22
N GLU A 595 20.91 -11.69 34.57
CA GLU A 595 20.28 -10.63 33.73
C GLU A 595 21.29 -10.00 32.78
N MET A 596 22.59 -10.13 33.06
CA MET A 596 23.64 -9.57 32.21
C MET A 596 23.97 -10.47 31.04
N GLY A 597 24.12 -9.88 29.88
CA GLY A 597 24.68 -10.54 28.70
C GLY A 597 26.19 -10.41 28.60
N SER A 598 26.77 -11.15 27.68
CA SER A 598 28.19 -11.07 27.33
C SER A 598 28.35 -10.91 25.83
N ILE A 599 29.36 -10.17 25.42
CA ILE A 599 29.70 -9.95 24.01
C ILE A 599 31.22 -9.90 23.84
N ASP A 600 31.73 -10.51 22.76
CA ASP A 600 33.15 -10.54 22.50
C ASP A 600 33.68 -9.19 21.99
N VAL A 601 33.01 -8.63 21.00
CA VAL A 601 33.42 -7.36 20.39
C VAL A 601 32.20 -6.51 20.09
N VAL A 602 32.26 -5.24 20.58
CA VAL A 602 31.38 -4.15 20.13
C VAL A 602 32.30 -3.07 19.57
N GLU A 603 32.13 -2.76 18.31
CA GLU A 603 32.94 -1.71 17.68
C GLU A 603 32.15 -0.91 16.67
N THR A 604 32.52 0.37 16.54
CA THR A 604 31.97 1.22 15.48
C THR A 604 32.89 1.13 14.27
N THR A 605 32.32 0.72 13.14
CA THR A 605 33.03 0.57 11.87
C THR A 605 32.38 1.47 10.84
N GLU A 606 33.15 2.07 9.96
CA GLU A 606 32.65 2.80 8.82
C GLU A 606 32.48 1.83 7.64
N ILE A 607 31.28 1.79 7.10
CA ILE A 607 30.94 0.99 5.94
C ILE A 607 30.25 1.92 4.94
N GLY A 608 30.95 2.25 3.83
CA GLY A 608 30.38 3.05 2.74
C GLY A 608 30.00 4.49 3.10
N GLY A 609 30.66 5.08 4.10
CA GLY A 609 30.36 6.43 4.58
C GLY A 609 29.38 6.47 5.77
N ASP A 610 28.67 5.37 6.04
CA ASP A 610 27.80 5.24 7.21
C ASP A 610 28.59 4.59 8.36
N ARG A 611 28.47 5.19 9.57
CA ARG A 611 29.05 4.61 10.76
C ARG A 611 28.05 3.69 11.44
N VAL A 612 28.43 2.42 11.53
CA VAL A 612 27.59 1.36 12.07
C VAL A 612 28.23 0.76 13.32
N THR A 613 27.41 0.32 14.24
CA THR A 613 27.88 -0.41 15.44
C THR A 613 27.66 -1.91 15.23
N VAL A 614 28.75 -2.67 15.31
CA VAL A 614 28.77 -4.13 15.14
C VAL A 614 28.87 -4.80 16.48
N PHE A 615 27.93 -5.67 16.82
CA PHE A 615 27.96 -6.58 17.95
C PHE A 615 28.36 -7.95 17.43
N ARG A 616 29.58 -8.41 17.68
CA ARG A 616 30.12 -9.65 17.10
C ARG A 616 30.47 -10.65 18.20
N GLN A 617 30.09 -11.90 17.98
CA GLN A 617 30.46 -13.05 18.81
C GLN A 617 31.50 -13.86 18.02
N GLU A 618 32.70 -14.05 18.58
CA GLU A 618 33.82 -14.68 17.88
C GLU A 618 34.07 -16.12 18.33
N GLU A 619 33.54 -16.54 19.48
CA GLU A 619 33.75 -17.90 19.98
C GLU A 619 33.15 -18.94 19.02
N ALA A 620 34.01 -19.82 18.50
CA ALA A 620 33.66 -20.82 17.49
C ALA A 620 32.60 -21.85 17.94
N ASN A 621 32.41 -21.99 19.25
CA ASN A 621 31.45 -22.93 19.86
C ASN A 621 30.14 -22.25 20.35
N ALA A 622 30.04 -20.92 20.28
CA ALA A 622 28.80 -20.21 20.59
C ALA A 622 27.90 -20.29 19.35
N VAL A 623 26.82 -21.07 19.44
CA VAL A 623 25.73 -20.99 18.45
C VAL A 623 25.21 -19.58 18.53
N THR A 624 25.65 -18.75 17.57
CA THR A 624 25.15 -17.37 17.44
C THR A 624 23.67 -17.44 17.18
N ARG A 625 22.88 -16.86 18.08
CA ARG A 625 21.41 -16.91 17.99
C ARG A 625 20.84 -15.93 16.96
N THR A 626 21.72 -15.14 16.33
CA THR A 626 21.31 -14.13 15.31
C THR A 626 22.47 -13.90 14.33
N ALA A 627 22.17 -13.83 13.06
CA ALA A 627 23.08 -13.42 11.98
C ALA A 627 22.53 -12.19 11.28
N THR A 628 23.42 -11.30 10.84
CA THR A 628 23.04 -10.09 10.10
C THR A 628 23.72 -10.11 8.73
N ILE A 629 22.91 -10.01 7.68
CA ILE A 629 23.38 -9.80 6.31
C ILE A 629 23.52 -8.29 6.09
N VAL A 630 24.70 -7.81 5.82
CA VAL A 630 24.96 -6.41 5.48
C VAL A 630 24.92 -6.29 3.96
N LEU A 631 23.86 -5.64 3.46
CA LEU A 631 23.68 -5.40 2.03
C LEU A 631 24.33 -4.08 1.61
N ARG A 632 24.99 -4.14 0.45
CA ARG A 632 25.60 -2.98 -0.21
C ARG A 632 24.96 -2.78 -1.58
N GLY A 633 24.72 -1.53 -1.95
CA GLY A 633 24.13 -1.21 -3.27
C GLY A 633 23.97 0.27 -3.50
N ALA A 634 23.66 0.65 -4.74
CA ALA A 634 23.66 2.04 -5.17
C ALA A 634 22.41 2.82 -4.70
N THR A 635 21.24 2.18 -4.67
CA THR A 635 19.96 2.86 -4.38
C THR A 635 19.17 2.15 -3.30
N GLN A 636 18.49 2.93 -2.46
CA GLN A 636 17.65 2.39 -1.38
C GLN A 636 16.52 1.48 -1.90
N ASN A 637 15.89 1.85 -3.01
CA ASN A 637 14.79 1.06 -3.57
C ASN A 637 15.24 -0.33 -4.06
N HIS A 638 16.44 -0.41 -4.66
CA HIS A 638 17.04 -1.69 -5.05
C HIS A 638 17.41 -2.53 -3.82
N LEU A 639 18.00 -1.91 -2.80
CA LEU A 639 18.30 -2.59 -1.54
C LEU A 639 17.05 -3.09 -0.82
N ASP A 640 15.93 -2.35 -0.90
CA ASP A 640 14.64 -2.77 -0.34
C ASP A 640 14.07 -3.99 -1.10
N ASP A 641 14.33 -4.09 -2.40
CA ASP A 641 13.92 -5.23 -3.23
C ASP A 641 14.78 -6.47 -2.97
N VAL A 642 16.09 -6.29 -2.89
CA VAL A 642 17.03 -7.35 -2.49
C VAL A 642 16.75 -7.86 -1.06
N GLU A 643 16.41 -6.98 -0.12
CA GLU A 643 16.01 -7.38 1.24
C GLU A 643 14.81 -8.34 1.20
N ARG A 644 13.77 -8.01 0.40
CA ARG A 644 12.61 -8.89 0.22
C ARG A 644 12.97 -10.26 -0.35
N ALA A 645 13.84 -10.30 -1.38
CA ALA A 645 14.33 -11.55 -1.94
C ALA A 645 15.07 -12.42 -0.91
N ILE A 646 15.82 -11.78 0.00
CA ILE A 646 16.49 -12.48 1.10
C ILE A 646 15.47 -12.98 2.13
N ASP A 647 14.48 -12.17 2.50
CA ASP A 647 13.42 -12.56 3.44
C ASP A 647 12.63 -13.75 2.89
N ASP A 648 12.31 -13.76 1.60
CA ASP A 648 11.68 -14.88 0.90
C ASP A 648 12.58 -16.12 0.95
N GLY A 649 13.87 -15.98 0.67
CA GLY A 649 14.84 -17.05 0.80
C GLY A 649 14.94 -17.62 2.22
N VAL A 650 14.91 -16.79 3.25
CA VAL A 650 14.94 -17.24 4.66
C VAL A 650 13.64 -17.95 5.04
N ASN A 651 12.47 -17.48 4.55
CA ASN A 651 11.19 -18.17 4.73
C ASN A 651 11.16 -19.51 3.99
N ALA A 652 11.73 -19.57 2.78
CA ALA A 652 11.87 -20.81 2.03
C ALA A 652 12.70 -21.85 2.80
N VAL A 653 13.79 -21.44 3.48
CA VAL A 653 14.53 -22.36 4.36
C VAL A 653 13.66 -22.87 5.50
N LYS A 654 12.80 -22.02 6.10
CA LYS A 654 11.83 -22.50 7.12
C LYS A 654 10.89 -23.57 6.54
N ALA A 655 10.47 -23.44 5.27
CA ALA A 655 9.68 -24.47 4.59
C ALA A 655 10.51 -25.75 4.36
N ILE A 656 11.74 -25.63 3.89
CA ILE A 656 12.67 -26.74 3.67
C ILE A 656 12.93 -27.54 4.97
N THR A 657 13.02 -26.87 6.12
CA THR A 657 13.21 -27.58 7.41
C THR A 657 12.04 -28.48 7.79
N LYS A 658 10.86 -28.25 7.20
CA LYS A 658 9.64 -29.07 7.40
C LYS A 658 9.49 -30.13 6.30
N ASP A 659 9.73 -29.75 5.06
CA ASP A 659 9.63 -30.64 3.89
C ASP A 659 10.78 -30.34 2.90
N PRO A 660 11.81 -31.20 2.84
CA PRO A 660 12.99 -30.98 2.04
C PRO A 660 12.89 -31.47 0.59
N ARG A 661 11.69 -31.83 0.12
CA ARG A 661 11.44 -32.37 -1.23
C ARG A 661 11.44 -31.28 -2.30
N LEU A 662 12.03 -31.57 -3.45
CA LEU A 662 12.12 -30.69 -4.59
C LEU A 662 11.42 -31.31 -5.80
N VAL A 663 10.82 -30.45 -6.61
CA VAL A 663 10.11 -30.79 -7.86
C VAL A 663 10.68 -29.96 -9.03
N PRO A 664 10.52 -30.40 -10.29
CA PRO A 664 10.95 -29.61 -11.42
C PRO A 664 10.33 -28.22 -11.47
N GLY A 665 11.16 -27.22 -11.80
CA GLY A 665 10.72 -25.81 -11.95
C GLY A 665 10.33 -25.47 -13.40
N ALA A 666 10.42 -24.17 -13.74
CA ALA A 666 10.21 -23.64 -15.09
C ALA A 666 8.94 -24.10 -15.82
N GLY A 667 7.87 -24.41 -15.08
CA GLY A 667 6.59 -24.84 -15.65
C GLY A 667 6.47 -26.34 -15.95
N ALA A 668 7.52 -27.14 -15.75
CA ALA A 668 7.49 -28.59 -15.99
C ALA A 668 6.47 -29.32 -15.12
N THR A 669 6.48 -29.06 -13.82
CA THR A 669 5.51 -29.63 -12.88
C THR A 669 4.07 -29.27 -13.27
N GLU A 670 3.81 -28.03 -13.69
CA GLU A 670 2.49 -27.55 -14.09
C GLU A 670 1.97 -28.30 -15.32
N ILE A 671 2.78 -28.50 -16.35
CA ILE A 671 2.39 -29.27 -17.56
C ILE A 671 2.13 -30.73 -17.21
N GLN A 672 2.95 -31.35 -16.36
CA GLN A 672 2.69 -32.71 -15.91
C GLN A 672 1.40 -32.84 -15.12
N LEU A 673 1.05 -31.82 -14.29
CA LEU A 673 -0.24 -31.75 -13.62
C LEU A 673 -1.41 -31.64 -14.62
N VAL A 674 -1.26 -30.82 -15.69
CA VAL A 674 -2.27 -30.70 -16.75
C VAL A 674 -2.59 -32.07 -17.35
N GLU A 675 -1.58 -32.83 -17.71
CA GLU A 675 -1.74 -34.15 -18.33
C GLU A 675 -2.42 -35.15 -17.39
N LYS A 676 -1.91 -35.29 -16.17
CA LYS A 676 -2.46 -36.23 -15.18
C LYS A 676 -3.90 -35.90 -14.75
N ILE A 677 -4.21 -34.62 -14.53
CA ILE A 677 -5.53 -34.16 -14.15
C ILE A 677 -6.51 -34.30 -15.33
N SER A 678 -6.08 -34.07 -16.58
CA SER A 678 -6.90 -34.29 -17.77
C SER A 678 -7.25 -35.77 -17.94
N ALA A 679 -6.29 -36.67 -17.75
CA ALA A 679 -6.55 -38.11 -17.74
C ALA A 679 -7.51 -38.54 -16.60
N PHE A 680 -7.46 -37.87 -15.44
CA PHE A 680 -8.42 -38.08 -14.35
C PHE A 680 -9.81 -37.56 -14.72
N ALA A 681 -9.92 -36.42 -15.41
CA ALA A 681 -11.18 -35.89 -15.90
C ALA A 681 -11.88 -36.90 -16.83
N ASP A 682 -11.14 -37.51 -17.77
CA ASP A 682 -11.69 -38.48 -18.76
C ASP A 682 -12.27 -39.74 -18.08
N ARG A 683 -11.76 -40.10 -16.91
CA ARG A 683 -12.26 -41.23 -16.11
C ARG A 683 -13.41 -40.86 -15.17
N THR A 684 -13.65 -39.56 -14.96
CA THR A 684 -14.68 -39.08 -14.01
C THR A 684 -16.02 -38.92 -14.71
N PRO A 685 -17.08 -39.64 -14.32
CA PRO A 685 -18.39 -39.50 -14.97
C PRO A 685 -19.15 -38.26 -14.50
N GLY A 686 -19.96 -37.67 -15.40
CA GLY A 686 -20.93 -36.62 -15.10
C GLY A 686 -20.38 -35.19 -15.25
N LEU A 687 -21.15 -34.20 -14.78
CA LEU A 687 -20.86 -32.78 -14.96
C LEU A 687 -19.50 -32.32 -14.35
N PRO A 688 -19.04 -32.91 -13.24
CA PRO A 688 -17.72 -32.54 -12.68
C PRO A 688 -16.54 -32.76 -13.64
N GLN A 689 -16.67 -33.63 -14.62
CA GLN A 689 -15.64 -33.87 -15.63
C GLN A 689 -15.21 -32.58 -16.34
N HIS A 690 -16.16 -31.75 -16.74
CA HIS A 690 -15.87 -30.50 -17.45
C HIS A 690 -15.13 -29.50 -16.53
N ALA A 691 -15.51 -29.45 -15.26
CA ALA A 691 -14.85 -28.59 -14.29
C ALA A 691 -13.40 -29.07 -14.01
N ILE A 692 -13.18 -30.39 -13.89
CA ILE A 692 -11.85 -30.97 -13.69
C ILE A 692 -10.95 -30.69 -14.90
N ARG A 693 -11.47 -30.81 -16.14
CA ARG A 693 -10.70 -30.50 -17.35
C ARG A 693 -10.31 -29.02 -17.41
N LYS A 694 -11.26 -28.11 -17.10
CA LYS A 694 -10.96 -26.67 -17.06
C LYS A 694 -10.01 -26.29 -15.91
N TYR A 695 -10.06 -27.03 -14.81
CA TYR A 695 -9.07 -26.89 -13.74
C TYR A 695 -7.67 -27.26 -14.20
N ALA A 696 -7.52 -28.35 -14.97
CA ALA A 696 -6.24 -28.75 -15.57
C ALA A 696 -5.72 -27.66 -16.53
N GLU A 697 -6.56 -27.18 -17.45
CA GLU A 697 -6.19 -26.12 -18.41
C GLU A 697 -5.69 -24.84 -17.73
N ALA A 698 -6.11 -24.54 -16.50
CA ALA A 698 -5.68 -23.33 -15.80
C ALA A 698 -4.17 -23.33 -15.46
N PHE A 699 -3.53 -24.50 -15.31
CA PHE A 699 -2.10 -24.58 -15.03
C PHE A 699 -1.23 -24.16 -16.23
N GLU A 700 -1.75 -24.20 -17.45
CA GLU A 700 -1.04 -23.73 -18.65
C GLU A 700 -0.63 -22.26 -18.58
N VAL A 701 -1.32 -21.46 -17.74
CA VAL A 701 -1.02 -20.03 -17.62
C VAL A 701 0.42 -19.77 -17.15
N ILE A 702 0.99 -20.68 -16.35
CA ILE A 702 2.32 -20.48 -15.76
C ILE A 702 3.42 -20.61 -16.83
N PRO A 703 3.59 -21.76 -17.54
CA PRO A 703 4.60 -21.86 -18.60
C PRO A 703 4.32 -20.88 -19.74
N ARG A 704 3.07 -20.58 -20.06
CA ARG A 704 2.68 -19.53 -21.03
C ARG A 704 3.24 -18.17 -20.64
N THR A 705 2.99 -17.73 -19.40
CA THR A 705 3.45 -16.43 -18.91
C THR A 705 4.98 -16.36 -18.84
N LEU A 706 5.65 -17.47 -18.48
CA LEU A 706 7.10 -17.53 -18.48
C LEU A 706 7.67 -17.35 -19.90
N ALA A 707 7.12 -18.06 -20.90
CA ALA A 707 7.53 -17.92 -22.29
C ALA A 707 7.27 -16.49 -22.84
N GLU A 708 6.10 -15.92 -22.56
CA GLU A 708 5.76 -14.54 -22.95
C GLU A 708 6.71 -13.51 -22.32
N SER A 709 7.08 -13.69 -21.05
CA SER A 709 8.02 -12.80 -20.34
C SER A 709 9.44 -12.85 -20.93
N ALA A 710 9.85 -14.01 -21.45
CA ALA A 710 11.12 -14.21 -22.17
C ALA A 710 11.07 -13.73 -23.63
N GLY A 711 9.89 -13.36 -24.15
CA GLY A 711 9.71 -12.94 -25.54
C GLY A 711 9.66 -14.10 -26.54
N LEU A 712 9.43 -15.32 -26.08
CA LEU A 712 9.26 -16.51 -26.90
C LEU A 712 7.81 -16.64 -27.41
N ASP A 713 7.61 -17.38 -28.51
CA ASP A 713 6.24 -17.78 -28.93
C ASP A 713 5.69 -18.82 -27.95
N ALA A 714 4.84 -18.35 -27.04
CA ALA A 714 4.26 -19.17 -25.98
C ALA A 714 3.45 -20.37 -26.53
N THR A 715 2.85 -20.24 -27.72
CA THR A 715 2.05 -21.31 -28.32
C THR A 715 2.95 -22.42 -28.82
N GLU A 716 4.07 -22.07 -29.44
CA GLU A 716 5.04 -23.05 -29.95
C GLU A 716 5.75 -23.77 -28.80
N VAL A 717 6.19 -23.03 -27.78
CA VAL A 717 6.83 -23.59 -26.58
C VAL A 717 5.89 -24.58 -25.87
N LEU A 718 4.64 -24.18 -25.63
CA LEU A 718 3.63 -25.06 -25.00
C LEU A 718 3.39 -26.33 -25.81
N SER A 719 3.30 -26.22 -27.14
CA SER A 719 3.13 -27.38 -28.00
C SER A 719 4.30 -28.39 -27.88
N ARG A 720 5.54 -27.88 -27.78
CA ARG A 720 6.75 -28.71 -27.58
C ARG A 720 6.75 -29.34 -26.19
N LEU A 721 6.39 -28.59 -25.13
CA LEU A 721 6.27 -29.11 -23.79
C LEU A 721 5.25 -30.26 -23.72
N TYR A 722 4.06 -30.08 -24.30
CA TYR A 722 3.06 -31.15 -24.36
C TYR A 722 3.57 -32.39 -25.10
N THR A 723 4.31 -32.19 -26.17
CA THR A 723 4.87 -33.31 -26.91
C THR A 723 5.90 -34.09 -26.07
N ALA A 724 6.78 -33.40 -25.35
CA ALA A 724 7.76 -34.03 -24.47
C ALA A 724 7.09 -34.78 -23.30
N HIS A 725 6.16 -34.16 -22.61
CA HIS A 725 5.47 -34.77 -21.47
C HIS A 725 4.55 -35.93 -21.86
N HIS A 726 3.88 -35.86 -23.03
CA HIS A 726 3.02 -36.93 -23.52
C HIS A 726 3.82 -38.18 -23.90
N ARG A 727 5.02 -38.02 -24.48
CA ARG A 727 5.93 -39.15 -24.75
C ARG A 727 6.31 -39.89 -23.46
N ALA A 728 6.60 -39.14 -22.40
CA ALA A 728 6.94 -39.72 -21.11
C ALA A 728 5.75 -40.49 -20.47
N SER A 729 4.51 -40.06 -20.67
CA SER A 729 3.32 -40.71 -20.06
C SER A 729 2.86 -41.95 -20.79
N THR A 730 3.07 -42.01 -22.12
CA THR A 730 2.58 -43.12 -22.94
C THR A 730 3.53 -44.30 -22.99
N GLY A 731 4.77 -44.16 -22.46
CA GLY A 731 5.79 -45.21 -22.52
C GLY A 731 6.05 -45.67 -23.97
N ALA A 732 5.82 -44.76 -24.93
CA ALA A 732 6.04 -45.06 -26.34
C ALA A 732 7.54 -45.31 -26.56
N GLU A 733 7.92 -46.59 -26.50
CA GLU A 733 9.16 -47.05 -27.04
C GLU A 733 9.35 -46.37 -28.39
N ALA A 734 10.38 -45.58 -28.53
CA ALA A 734 10.78 -45.11 -29.85
C ALA A 734 10.89 -46.32 -30.75
N SER A 735 9.99 -46.45 -31.73
CA SER A 735 10.18 -47.34 -32.84
C SER A 735 11.42 -46.82 -33.59
N SER A 736 12.57 -47.22 -33.09
CA SER A 736 13.85 -47.00 -33.71
C SER A 736 14.00 -47.94 -34.88
N GLU A 737 13.78 -47.42 -36.05
CA GLU A 737 14.62 -47.83 -37.15
C GLU A 737 15.71 -46.76 -37.31
N GLU A 738 16.94 -47.25 -37.05
CA GLU A 738 18.26 -46.77 -37.43
C GLU A 738 19.21 -46.28 -36.31
N GLU A 739 20.10 -47.26 -35.99
CA GLU A 739 21.56 -47.21 -35.79
C GLU A 739 22.19 -46.20 -34.81
N SER A 740 22.77 -46.81 -33.86
CA SER A 740 24.15 -46.74 -33.35
C SER A 740 24.24 -46.50 -31.84
N GLY A 741 24.78 -47.51 -31.19
CA GLY A 741 25.14 -47.69 -29.81
C GLY A 741 25.75 -46.46 -29.11
N SER A 742 25.05 -46.01 -28.18
CA SER A 742 25.51 -45.49 -26.88
C SER A 742 24.38 -45.73 -25.88
N SER A 743 24.70 -46.47 -24.82
CA SER A 743 23.81 -46.64 -23.66
C SER A 743 23.78 -45.31 -22.88
N GLU A 744 23.02 -44.38 -23.38
CA GLU A 744 22.59 -43.23 -22.62
C GLU A 744 21.29 -43.66 -21.94
N GLU A 745 21.27 -43.64 -20.61
CA GLU A 745 20.09 -43.79 -19.80
C GLU A 745 19.09 -42.72 -20.29
N GLU A 746 17.97 -43.12 -20.91
CA GLU A 746 16.95 -42.20 -21.41
C GLU A 746 16.37 -41.46 -20.22
N GLU A 747 16.71 -40.17 -20.11
CA GLU A 747 16.23 -39.27 -19.08
C GLU A 747 14.73 -39.04 -19.19
N PRO A 748 14.04 -38.86 -18.06
CA PRO A 748 12.59 -38.72 -18.04
C PRO A 748 12.17 -37.37 -18.65
N TYR A 749 11.65 -37.35 -19.87
CA TYR A 749 11.20 -36.17 -20.63
C TYR A 749 10.16 -35.30 -19.91
N TRP A 750 9.58 -35.78 -18.81
CA TRP A 750 8.59 -35.00 -18.01
C TRP A 750 9.24 -33.91 -17.13
N THR A 751 10.54 -33.85 -17.07
CA THR A 751 11.32 -32.78 -16.41
C THR A 751 11.56 -31.57 -17.30
N THR A 752 11.11 -31.62 -18.55
CA THR A 752 11.29 -30.55 -19.53
C THR A 752 10.46 -29.32 -19.16
N GLY A 753 11.10 -28.18 -19.00
CA GLY A 753 10.49 -26.87 -18.70
C GLY A 753 10.79 -25.82 -19.77
N VAL A 754 10.39 -24.58 -19.53
CA VAL A 754 10.59 -23.41 -20.41
C VAL A 754 12.04 -22.92 -20.29
N ASP A 755 12.75 -22.79 -21.41
CA ASP A 755 14.06 -22.15 -21.48
C ASP A 755 13.91 -20.63 -21.61
N LEU A 756 14.22 -19.91 -20.54
CA LEU A 756 14.10 -18.46 -20.49
C LEU A 756 15.30 -17.73 -21.10
N GLU A 757 16.49 -18.38 -21.11
CA GLU A 757 17.72 -17.76 -21.59
C GLU A 757 17.92 -17.92 -23.10
N SER A 758 16.98 -18.62 -23.75
CA SER A 758 17.06 -18.93 -25.19
C SER A 758 18.38 -19.64 -25.56
N SER A 759 18.92 -20.42 -24.61
CA SER A 759 20.13 -21.21 -24.81
C SER A 759 19.92 -22.27 -25.89
N THR A 760 18.67 -22.74 -26.02
CA THR A 760 18.27 -23.69 -27.06
C THR A 760 17.37 -23.05 -28.10
N SER A 761 17.50 -23.38 -29.37
CA SER A 761 16.58 -22.95 -30.44
C SER A 761 15.14 -23.47 -30.24
N ALA A 762 14.96 -24.42 -29.32
CA ALA A 762 13.70 -25.08 -29.03
C ALA A 762 12.87 -24.34 -28.00
N GLY A 763 13.46 -23.45 -27.18
CA GLY A 763 12.79 -22.75 -26.07
C GLY A 763 12.36 -23.68 -24.92
N THR A 764 12.95 -24.87 -24.84
CA THR A 764 12.73 -25.92 -23.82
C THR A 764 14.05 -26.51 -23.36
N LEU A 765 14.15 -26.80 -22.05
CA LEU A 765 15.35 -27.36 -21.41
C LEU A 765 14.97 -28.42 -20.36
N ASP A 766 15.91 -29.28 -19.98
CA ASP A 766 15.75 -30.17 -18.83
C ASP A 766 16.03 -29.39 -17.52
N THR A 767 15.05 -29.29 -16.67
CA THR A 767 15.12 -28.49 -15.43
C THR A 767 15.98 -29.14 -14.35
N VAL A 768 16.17 -30.48 -14.42
CA VAL A 768 16.96 -31.24 -13.43
C VAL A 768 18.42 -31.08 -13.71
N GLU A 769 18.82 -31.20 -14.99
CA GLU A 769 20.22 -31.00 -15.42
C GLU A 769 20.72 -29.60 -15.11
N GLU A 770 19.88 -28.57 -15.38
CA GLU A 770 20.22 -27.16 -15.12
C GLU A 770 20.04 -26.76 -13.65
N GLY A 771 19.50 -27.67 -12.82
CA GLY A 771 19.29 -27.42 -11.39
C GLY A 771 18.18 -26.42 -11.10
N ILE A 772 17.17 -26.28 -11.98
CA ILE A 772 16.00 -25.40 -11.81
C ILE A 772 14.91 -26.19 -11.09
N LEU A 773 15.00 -26.20 -9.77
CA LEU A 773 14.14 -26.97 -8.90
C LEU A 773 13.34 -26.06 -7.96
N ASP A 774 12.05 -26.34 -7.80
CA ASP A 774 11.15 -25.64 -6.91
C ASP A 774 10.83 -26.46 -5.65
N LEU A 775 10.46 -25.79 -4.57
CA LEU A 775 10.06 -26.45 -3.34
C LEU A 775 8.65 -27.06 -3.49
N LEU A 776 8.53 -28.38 -3.23
CA LEU A 776 7.24 -29.08 -3.26
C LEU A 776 6.25 -28.44 -2.29
N ALA A 777 6.69 -28.11 -1.09
CA ALA A 777 5.84 -27.46 -0.08
C ALA A 777 5.28 -26.12 -0.57
N SER A 778 6.09 -25.26 -1.22
CA SER A 778 5.65 -23.97 -1.75
C SER A 778 4.58 -24.13 -2.83
N LYS A 779 4.80 -25.03 -3.81
CA LYS A 779 3.82 -25.33 -4.86
C LYS A 779 2.54 -25.94 -4.30
N SER A 780 2.64 -26.87 -3.35
CA SER A 780 1.49 -27.52 -2.71
C SER A 780 0.59 -26.48 -2.00
N TRP A 781 1.18 -25.59 -1.25
CA TRP A 781 0.45 -24.49 -0.57
C TRP A 781 -0.14 -23.51 -1.58
N ALA A 782 0.59 -23.13 -2.61
CA ALA A 782 0.12 -22.22 -3.66
C ALA A 782 -1.11 -22.78 -4.38
N ILE A 783 -1.07 -24.06 -4.81
CA ILE A 783 -2.20 -24.74 -5.46
C ILE A 783 -3.42 -24.78 -4.50
N ARG A 784 -3.18 -25.10 -3.22
CA ARG A 784 -4.25 -25.16 -2.21
C ARG A 784 -4.91 -23.79 -2.03
N LEU A 785 -4.14 -22.75 -1.77
CA LEU A 785 -4.65 -21.40 -1.52
C LEU A 785 -5.33 -20.81 -2.75
N ALA A 786 -4.77 -21.00 -3.94
CA ALA A 786 -5.38 -20.55 -5.20
C ALA A 786 -6.74 -21.22 -5.44
N SER A 787 -6.80 -22.55 -5.27
CA SER A 787 -8.03 -23.32 -5.46
C SER A 787 -9.10 -22.98 -4.42
N GLU A 788 -8.73 -22.85 -3.14
CA GLU A 788 -9.66 -22.47 -2.07
C GLU A 788 -10.21 -21.06 -2.27
N SER A 789 -9.36 -20.11 -2.69
CA SER A 789 -9.77 -18.74 -2.99
C SER A 789 -10.74 -18.70 -4.17
N ALA A 790 -10.44 -19.41 -5.26
CA ALA A 790 -11.32 -19.49 -6.43
C ALA A 790 -12.67 -20.13 -6.07
N ARG A 791 -12.66 -21.23 -5.33
CA ARG A 791 -13.90 -21.90 -4.85
C ARG A 791 -14.72 -20.98 -3.95
N THR A 792 -14.06 -20.24 -3.06
CA THR A 792 -14.73 -19.28 -2.17
C THR A 792 -15.40 -18.16 -2.97
N VAL A 793 -14.71 -17.58 -3.94
CA VAL A 793 -15.27 -16.53 -4.82
C VAL A 793 -16.46 -17.07 -5.62
N LEU A 794 -16.39 -18.30 -6.16
CA LEU A 794 -17.48 -18.94 -6.92
C LEU A 794 -18.69 -19.28 -6.05
N SER A 795 -18.52 -19.45 -4.75
CA SER A 795 -19.61 -19.74 -3.81
C SER A 795 -20.36 -18.48 -3.35
N VAL A 796 -19.88 -17.27 -3.68
CA VAL A 796 -20.51 -16.01 -3.30
C VAL A 796 -21.51 -15.57 -4.37
N ASP A 797 -22.78 -15.56 -4.02
CA ASP A 797 -23.87 -15.06 -4.87
C ASP A 797 -24.19 -13.58 -4.66
N GLN A 798 -23.96 -13.06 -3.45
CA GLN A 798 -24.24 -11.66 -3.10
C GLN A 798 -23.17 -11.08 -2.18
N ILE A 799 -22.85 -9.81 -2.39
CA ILE A 799 -22.00 -9.03 -1.48
C ILE A 799 -22.86 -8.02 -0.73
N ILE A 800 -22.97 -8.19 0.57
CA ILE A 800 -23.74 -7.32 1.46
C ILE A 800 -22.77 -6.47 2.28
N VAL A 801 -22.79 -5.16 2.06
CA VAL A 801 -21.94 -4.22 2.81
C VAL A 801 -22.75 -3.60 3.93
N ALA A 802 -22.37 -3.89 5.19
CA ALA A 802 -22.95 -3.22 6.35
C ALA A 802 -22.44 -1.76 6.42
N ARG A 803 -23.33 -0.85 6.88
CA ARG A 803 -22.94 0.52 7.15
C ARG A 803 -21.83 0.52 8.22
N GLN A 804 -20.74 1.25 7.97
CA GLN A 804 -19.69 1.43 8.97
C GLN A 804 -20.33 1.95 10.28
N ALA A 805 -20.11 1.23 11.36
CA ALA A 805 -20.46 1.72 12.68
C ALA A 805 -19.69 3.03 12.90
N GLY A 806 -20.41 4.13 13.11
CA GLY A 806 -19.75 5.37 13.50
C GLY A 806 -18.86 5.08 14.72
N GLY A 807 -17.60 5.52 14.68
CA GLY A 807 -16.68 5.37 15.79
C GLY A 807 -17.29 5.88 17.11
N PRO A 808 -16.71 5.57 18.27
CA PRO A 808 -17.21 6.03 19.55
C PRO A 808 -17.43 7.54 19.47
N LYS A 809 -18.66 7.96 19.72
CA LYS A 809 -18.97 9.40 19.77
C LYS A 809 -18.04 10.01 20.81
N PRO A 810 -17.30 11.10 20.49
CA PRO A 810 -16.57 11.80 21.52
C PRO A 810 -17.56 12.13 22.66
N PRO A 811 -17.16 11.98 23.94
CA PRO A 811 -18.02 12.31 25.04
C PRO A 811 -18.56 13.72 24.81
N GLY A 812 -19.89 13.87 24.88
CA GLY A 812 -20.53 15.18 24.77
C GLY A 812 -19.96 16.09 25.86
N PRO A 813 -19.99 17.42 25.66
CA PRO A 813 -19.56 18.33 26.70
C PRO A 813 -20.33 17.99 27.98
N ASN A 814 -19.62 17.65 29.05
CA ASN A 814 -20.19 17.44 30.36
C ASN A 814 -20.82 18.79 30.77
N ALA A 815 -22.12 18.81 30.93
CA ALA A 815 -22.84 20.01 31.35
C ALA A 815 -22.55 20.43 32.83
N ASN A 816 -21.71 19.67 33.54
CA ASN A 816 -21.46 19.83 34.98
C ASN A 816 -19.97 20.12 35.30
N TRP A 817 -19.30 20.94 34.50
CA TRP A 817 -17.91 21.35 34.81
C TRP A 817 -17.84 22.64 35.66
N ASP A 818 -18.97 23.25 36.00
CA ASP A 818 -19.02 24.53 36.77
C ASP A 818 -19.51 24.37 38.23
N GLU A 819 -19.67 23.17 38.75
CA GLU A 819 -19.95 22.92 40.15
C GLU A 819 -18.96 21.92 40.73
N ASP A 820 -17.74 22.40 41.11
CA ASP A 820 -16.99 22.05 42.34
C ASP A 820 -15.70 22.88 42.42
#